data_bb5df81d6493e0b47e3baee9e6e03aa1
#
_entry.id   bb5df81d6493e0b47e3baee9e6e03aa1
#
_cell.length_a   1.000
_cell.length_b   1.000
_cell.length_c   1.000
_cell.angle_alpha   90.00
_cell.angle_beta   90.00
_cell.angle_gamma   90.00
#
_symmetry.space_group_name_H-M   'P 1'
#
loop_
_entity.id
_entity.type
_entity.pdbx_description
1 polymer ?
#
loop_
_entity_poly.entity_id
_entity_poly.type
_entity_poly.pdbx_seq_one_letter_code
_entity_poly.pdbx_strand_id
1 'polypeptide(L)'
;MNLSASSRWPEDLNNLWAKSPVDKAASGETLAHHTWAVLTRLSELALLRPDLPGQVSVPHLWHLLFWAGFLHDWGKSARGFQALLRGNIRRWPHRHEVLSLVFVPWVTHQWSREDTLWLVAAIVSHHRDADEVLDLYPPGLDEEDDPLRALLGELDEDTVTRLWHWLSNLAPVWMKDLGLHQKGVKFTPPPPVEIAIPQVMDTGVDIVREWLDEYDRFIEDLSWSQDVSLRLCGILLRGYLVQADHTASAHAGPFHAPPVHRETILTATGISPAALYEHQKHAASITGNALLIAPTGSGKTEAALLWAAHHKASGRPLPRVFYALPYQASMNAMYDRLQRVFPRAVGLVHGRSTLALYRRLMERDYDPQHAAQEARWMNNVARLHLPPIRVFSPYQMLKAAFQLKGYEALLADYAEAAFIFDEIHAYEPKRLAMILELVRFLREHLGATFFVMSATFPTVIQNQLRVALGNFTRIRASSALFEHFTRHQVHVLEGDILHDRTVQRILAVFQEGRSVLVTCNTVARAQEMYGSLAEALPDKSALILVHGRFNARDRLRKEAQILTRTGLGRTHREPVIVVATQVVEVSLNIDLDILFTDPAPLEALVQRFGRINRKRRLTLAPIYVFTQPDDGQGIYDPRLVRGTLNVLISEAQGQPIHEGFIQEWLDQI
;
A
#
# COMPACT_ATOMS: atom_id res chain seq x y z
N MET A 1 -3.65 -14.69 42.21
CA MET A 1 -5.06 -15.05 42.34
C MET A 1 -5.59 -15.35 40.96
N ASN A 2 -5.85 -16.62 40.65
CA ASN A 2 -6.52 -17.00 39.39
C ASN A 2 -8.00 -16.62 39.50
N LEU A 3 -8.36 -15.50 38.93
CA LEU A 3 -9.76 -15.16 38.73
C LEU A 3 -10.35 -16.19 37.75
N SER A 4 -11.49 -16.77 38.06
CA SER A 4 -12.18 -17.71 37.18
C SER A 4 -12.51 -17.04 35.84
N ALA A 5 -12.57 -17.78 34.74
CA ALA A 5 -12.84 -17.22 33.40
C ALA A 5 -14.15 -16.39 33.34
N SER A 6 -15.12 -16.66 34.21
CA SER A 6 -16.38 -15.93 34.33
C SER A 6 -16.22 -14.49 34.87
N SER A 7 -15.14 -14.20 35.62
CA SER A 7 -14.93 -12.86 36.22
C SER A 7 -14.29 -11.83 35.26
N ARG A 8 -14.01 -12.21 34.00
CA ARG A 8 -13.39 -11.33 32.97
C ARG A 8 -14.38 -10.66 32.06
N TRP A 9 -15.64 -10.99 32.10
CA TRP A 9 -16.68 -10.50 31.22
C TRP A 9 -17.87 -9.93 31.98
N PRO A 10 -18.47 -8.83 31.53
CA PRO A 10 -19.69 -8.29 32.10
C PRO A 10 -20.89 -9.13 31.62
N GLU A 11 -21.19 -10.23 32.29
CA GLU A 11 -22.28 -11.15 31.89
C GLU A 11 -23.65 -10.45 31.89
N ASP A 12 -23.84 -9.46 32.73
CA ASP A 12 -25.03 -8.60 32.81
C ASP A 12 -25.24 -7.71 31.57
N LEU A 13 -24.19 -7.52 30.73
CA LEU A 13 -24.27 -6.81 29.44
C LEU A 13 -24.44 -7.71 28.22
N ASN A 14 -24.62 -9.01 28.40
CA ASN A 14 -24.78 -9.95 27.27
C ASN A 14 -26.00 -9.64 26.39
N ASN A 15 -26.98 -8.91 26.90
CA ASN A 15 -28.14 -8.46 26.14
C ASN A 15 -27.89 -7.17 25.33
N LEU A 16 -26.78 -6.50 25.49
CA LEU A 16 -26.41 -5.33 24.66
C LEU A 16 -25.57 -5.78 23.47
N TRP A 17 -26.12 -5.57 22.30
CA TRP A 17 -25.45 -5.93 21.04
C TRP A 17 -24.72 -4.75 20.44
N ALA A 18 -23.53 -5.01 19.88
CA ALA A 18 -22.80 -4.08 19.02
C ALA A 18 -23.18 -4.29 17.55
N LYS A 19 -23.58 -5.53 17.17
CA LYS A 19 -23.94 -5.89 15.79
C LYS A 19 -25.06 -6.94 15.75
N SER A 20 -25.85 -6.84 14.68
CA SER A 20 -26.84 -7.84 14.35
C SER A 20 -26.19 -9.20 14.01
N PRO A 21 -26.85 -10.34 14.29
CA PRO A 21 -26.33 -11.63 13.90
C PRO A 21 -26.29 -11.79 12.38
N VAL A 22 -25.30 -12.52 11.89
CA VAL A 22 -25.18 -12.87 10.46
C VAL A 22 -26.29 -13.84 10.05
N ASP A 23 -26.64 -14.77 10.93
CA ASP A 23 -27.76 -15.69 10.78
C ASP A 23 -28.86 -15.31 11.79
N LYS A 24 -30.11 -15.20 11.33
CA LYS A 24 -31.27 -14.84 12.17
C LYS A 24 -31.50 -15.76 13.36
N ALA A 25 -30.97 -16.99 13.33
CA ALA A 25 -31.04 -17.96 14.40
C ALA A 25 -29.94 -17.80 15.47
N ALA A 26 -28.93 -16.96 15.21
CA ALA A 26 -27.81 -16.72 16.13
C ALA A 26 -28.05 -15.47 16.99
N SER A 27 -27.31 -15.35 18.11
CA SER A 27 -27.22 -14.11 18.88
C SER A 27 -26.31 -13.10 18.18
N GLY A 28 -26.60 -11.80 18.36
CA GLY A 28 -25.71 -10.74 17.88
C GLY A 28 -24.37 -10.72 18.62
N GLU A 29 -23.37 -10.03 18.05
CA GLU A 29 -22.12 -9.75 18.75
C GLU A 29 -22.39 -8.75 19.89
N THR A 30 -22.00 -9.12 21.13
CA THR A 30 -22.22 -8.25 22.28
C THR A 30 -21.32 -7.04 22.25
N LEU A 31 -21.74 -5.93 22.88
CA LEU A 31 -20.97 -4.72 23.00
C LEU A 31 -19.61 -4.98 23.67
N ALA A 32 -19.60 -5.80 24.73
CA ALA A 32 -18.37 -6.16 25.44
C ALA A 32 -17.39 -6.96 24.55
N HIS A 33 -17.87 -7.93 23.76
CA HIS A 33 -16.99 -8.69 22.86
C HIS A 33 -16.41 -7.81 21.74
N HIS A 34 -17.22 -6.93 21.18
CA HIS A 34 -16.76 -6.00 20.16
C HIS A 34 -15.69 -5.04 20.73
N THR A 35 -15.97 -4.41 21.89
CA THR A 35 -15.01 -3.53 22.56
C THR A 35 -13.69 -4.25 22.86
N TRP A 36 -13.74 -5.46 23.39
CA TRP A 36 -12.54 -6.28 23.61
C TRP A 36 -11.76 -6.53 22.32
N ALA A 37 -12.45 -6.85 21.23
CA ALA A 37 -11.81 -7.07 19.93
C ALA A 37 -11.12 -5.80 19.42
N VAL A 38 -11.75 -4.62 19.53
CA VAL A 38 -11.17 -3.33 19.17
C VAL A 38 -9.92 -3.05 20.01
N LEU A 39 -10.01 -3.20 21.34
CA LEU A 39 -8.87 -2.99 22.23
C LEU A 39 -7.72 -3.96 21.97
N THR A 40 -8.03 -5.21 21.61
CA THR A 40 -7.02 -6.19 21.19
C THR A 40 -6.27 -5.70 19.95
N ARG A 41 -6.98 -5.19 18.93
CA ARG A 41 -6.35 -4.61 17.72
C ARG A 41 -5.48 -3.40 18.08
N LEU A 42 -5.93 -2.52 18.95
CA LEU A 42 -5.13 -1.37 19.42
C LEU A 42 -3.86 -1.83 20.18
N SER A 43 -3.97 -2.86 21.02
CA SER A 43 -2.80 -3.46 21.70
C SER A 43 -1.77 -4.00 20.70
N GLU A 44 -2.21 -4.72 19.67
CA GLU A 44 -1.34 -5.22 18.61
C GLU A 44 -0.64 -4.09 17.84
N LEU A 45 -1.37 -3.02 17.52
CA LEU A 45 -0.81 -1.82 16.89
C LEU A 45 0.23 -1.12 17.77
N ALA A 46 -0.02 -1.04 19.08
CA ALA A 46 0.91 -0.47 20.05
C ALA A 46 2.19 -1.31 20.24
N LEU A 47 2.07 -2.64 20.13
CA LEU A 47 3.22 -3.54 20.14
C LEU A 47 4.08 -3.40 18.87
N LEU A 48 3.46 -3.18 17.72
CA LEU A 48 4.15 -2.99 16.45
C LEU A 48 4.85 -1.63 16.34
N ARG A 49 4.42 -0.61 17.12
CA ARG A 49 4.89 0.77 17.04
C ARG A 49 5.24 1.33 18.43
N PRO A 50 6.25 0.74 19.10
CA PRO A 50 6.59 1.11 20.47
C PRO A 50 7.08 2.55 20.59
N ASP A 51 7.74 3.09 19.57
CA ASP A 51 8.39 4.40 19.59
C ASP A 51 7.51 5.52 19.00
N LEU A 52 6.38 5.17 18.41
CA LEU A 52 5.51 6.12 17.70
C LEU A 52 5.08 7.33 18.54
N PRO A 53 4.65 7.18 19.82
CA PRO A 53 4.27 8.34 20.62
C PRO A 53 5.36 9.41 20.74
N GLY A 54 6.62 8.98 20.89
CA GLY A 54 7.78 9.89 20.90
C GLY A 54 8.08 10.49 19.53
N GLN A 55 7.96 9.68 18.47
CA GLN A 55 8.22 10.10 17.10
C GLN A 55 7.29 11.21 16.63
N VAL A 56 6.01 11.14 17.01
CA VAL A 56 4.98 12.12 16.60
C VAL A 56 4.71 13.19 17.65
N SER A 57 5.47 13.20 18.74
CA SER A 57 5.30 14.12 19.89
C SER A 57 3.92 14.06 20.54
N VAL A 58 3.30 12.89 20.58
CA VAL A 58 2.00 12.62 21.24
C VAL A 58 2.19 11.53 22.30
N PRO A 59 2.74 11.87 23.47
CA PRO A 59 3.15 10.87 24.48
C PRO A 59 1.98 10.04 25.02
N HIS A 60 0.77 10.59 25.02
CA HIS A 60 -0.45 9.94 25.52
C HIS A 60 -1.25 9.20 24.44
N LEU A 61 -0.70 8.98 23.22
CA LEU A 61 -1.40 8.40 22.06
C LEU A 61 -2.14 7.10 22.41
N TRP A 62 -1.45 6.13 23.02
CA TRP A 62 -2.06 4.82 23.35
C TRP A 62 -3.04 4.90 24.51
N HIS A 63 -2.87 5.90 25.41
CA HIS A 63 -3.83 6.18 26.47
C HIS A 63 -5.14 6.70 25.91
N LEU A 64 -5.08 7.70 25.04
CA LEU A 64 -6.26 8.27 24.35
C LEU A 64 -6.97 7.21 23.50
N LEU A 65 -6.22 6.40 22.74
CA LEU A 65 -6.75 5.31 21.92
C LEU A 65 -7.42 4.19 22.72
N PHE A 66 -6.87 3.83 23.89
CA PHE A 66 -7.52 2.86 24.76
C PHE A 66 -8.90 3.35 25.18
N TRP A 67 -8.98 4.58 25.69
CA TRP A 67 -10.25 5.12 26.17
C TRP A 67 -11.23 5.42 25.03
N ALA A 68 -10.74 5.89 23.91
CA ALA A 68 -11.55 6.03 22.72
C ALA A 68 -12.13 4.67 22.25
N GLY A 69 -11.29 3.63 22.17
CA GLY A 69 -11.72 2.28 21.81
C GLY A 69 -12.63 1.62 22.87
N PHE A 70 -12.51 2.01 24.15
CA PHE A 70 -13.39 1.51 25.19
C PHE A 70 -14.79 2.15 25.14
N LEU A 71 -14.87 3.45 24.86
CA LEU A 71 -16.10 4.22 24.93
C LEU A 71 -16.84 4.42 23.59
N HIS A 72 -16.17 4.30 22.41
CA HIS A 72 -16.70 4.74 21.13
C HIS A 72 -18.10 4.24 20.79
N ASP A 73 -18.42 3.05 21.21
CA ASP A 73 -19.65 2.33 20.90
C ASP A 73 -20.66 2.28 22.05
N TRP A 74 -20.40 2.90 23.18
CA TRP A 74 -21.29 2.82 24.35
C TRP A 74 -22.67 3.36 24.07
N GLY A 75 -22.80 4.34 23.18
CA GLY A 75 -24.10 4.83 22.74
C GLY A 75 -24.96 3.80 22.01
N LYS A 76 -24.41 2.66 21.58
CA LYS A 76 -25.18 1.53 21.08
C LYS A 76 -26.08 0.89 22.16
N SER A 77 -25.88 1.23 23.45
CA SER A 77 -26.76 0.82 24.54
C SER A 77 -28.15 1.44 24.50
N ALA A 78 -28.39 2.51 23.70
CA ALA A 78 -29.68 3.11 23.48
C ALA A 78 -30.76 2.10 23.08
N ARG A 79 -31.96 2.20 23.68
CA ARG A 79 -33.08 1.27 23.43
C ARG A 79 -33.44 1.17 21.95
N GLY A 80 -33.52 2.29 21.25
CA GLY A 80 -33.84 2.31 19.82
C GLY A 80 -32.73 1.68 18.97
N PHE A 81 -31.45 1.92 19.31
CA PHE A 81 -30.35 1.24 18.61
C PHE A 81 -30.40 -0.29 18.83
N GLN A 82 -30.68 -0.74 20.04
CA GLN A 82 -30.86 -2.15 20.35
C GLN A 82 -32.06 -2.76 19.61
N ALA A 83 -33.15 -2.00 19.47
CA ALA A 83 -34.31 -2.41 18.67
C ALA A 83 -33.97 -2.52 17.17
N LEU A 84 -33.15 -1.61 16.64
CA LEU A 84 -32.61 -1.66 15.27
C LEU A 84 -31.80 -2.93 15.04
N LEU A 85 -30.85 -3.26 15.93
CA LEU A 85 -29.99 -4.43 15.80
C LEU A 85 -30.77 -5.76 15.87
N ARG A 86 -31.89 -5.79 16.62
CA ARG A 86 -32.81 -6.95 16.69
C ARG A 86 -33.79 -7.02 15.52
N GLY A 87 -33.81 -6.03 14.64
CA GLY A 87 -34.73 -5.97 13.51
C GLY A 87 -36.15 -5.57 13.87
N ASN A 88 -36.39 -5.04 15.09
CA ASN A 88 -37.69 -4.58 15.55
C ASN A 88 -38.10 -3.25 14.90
N ILE A 89 -37.11 -2.43 14.53
CA ILE A 89 -37.30 -1.20 13.75
C ILE A 89 -36.38 -1.20 12.54
N ARG A 90 -36.73 -0.43 11.49
CA ARG A 90 -35.94 -0.36 10.25
C ARG A 90 -34.92 0.78 10.23
N ARG A 91 -35.09 1.77 11.06
CA ARG A 91 -34.27 2.99 11.10
C ARG A 91 -34.25 3.55 12.51
N TRP A 92 -33.07 4.01 12.92
CA TRP A 92 -32.84 4.81 14.11
C TRP A 92 -32.25 6.15 13.69
N PRO A 93 -32.86 7.29 14.08
CA PRO A 93 -32.52 8.60 13.51
C PRO A 93 -31.27 9.25 14.15
N HIS A 94 -30.80 8.71 15.27
CA HIS A 94 -29.73 9.31 16.07
C HIS A 94 -28.36 8.71 15.75
N ARG A 95 -27.34 9.22 16.45
CA ARG A 95 -25.94 8.78 16.32
C ARG A 95 -25.43 8.25 17.65
N HIS A 96 -24.97 6.99 17.64
CA HIS A 96 -24.45 6.35 18.87
C HIS A 96 -23.13 6.96 19.32
N GLU A 97 -22.28 7.43 18.40
CA GLU A 97 -21.04 8.12 18.70
C GLU A 97 -21.27 9.41 19.50
N VAL A 98 -22.35 10.12 19.24
CA VAL A 98 -22.73 11.31 19.98
C VAL A 98 -23.23 10.94 21.39
N LEU A 99 -24.06 9.89 21.48
CA LEU A 99 -24.52 9.41 22.80
C LEU A 99 -23.36 8.91 23.68
N SER A 100 -22.32 8.33 23.06
CA SER A 100 -21.13 7.87 23.80
C SER A 100 -20.42 9.00 24.57
N LEU A 101 -20.58 10.26 24.12
CA LEU A 101 -19.95 11.42 24.77
C LEU A 101 -20.44 11.67 26.21
N VAL A 102 -21.66 11.24 26.55
CA VAL A 102 -22.21 11.42 27.89
C VAL A 102 -21.38 10.71 28.97
N PHE A 103 -20.64 9.67 28.59
CA PHE A 103 -19.79 8.87 29.50
C PHE A 103 -18.35 9.37 29.59
N VAL A 104 -17.96 10.34 28.76
CA VAL A 104 -16.59 10.90 28.76
C VAL A 104 -16.18 11.43 30.14
N PRO A 105 -17.01 12.18 30.88
CA PRO A 105 -16.64 12.70 32.21
C PRO A 105 -16.27 11.61 33.22
N TRP A 106 -16.75 10.37 33.05
CA TRP A 106 -16.43 9.26 33.99
C TRP A 106 -14.95 8.86 33.97
N VAL A 107 -14.26 9.11 32.84
CA VAL A 107 -12.84 8.76 32.67
C VAL A 107 -11.93 9.97 32.68
N THR A 108 -12.45 11.18 32.37
CA THR A 108 -11.64 12.37 32.15
C THR A 108 -11.65 13.40 33.30
N HIS A 109 -12.37 13.16 34.40
CA HIS A 109 -12.54 14.11 35.48
C HIS A 109 -11.21 14.57 36.15
N GLN A 110 -10.08 13.91 35.88
CA GLN A 110 -8.74 14.28 36.34
C GLN A 110 -7.78 14.59 35.17
N TRP A 111 -8.29 14.65 33.92
CA TRP A 111 -7.46 14.90 32.75
C TRP A 111 -7.32 16.39 32.45
N SER A 112 -6.35 16.71 31.59
CA SER A 112 -6.30 18.04 30.99
C SER A 112 -7.50 18.24 30.04
N ARG A 113 -7.88 19.51 29.84
CA ARG A 113 -8.95 19.85 28.89
C ARG A 113 -8.57 19.41 27.46
N GLU A 114 -7.31 19.58 27.09
CA GLU A 114 -6.78 19.19 25.78
C GLU A 114 -6.89 17.68 25.55
N ASP A 115 -6.42 16.83 26.48
CA ASP A 115 -6.54 15.37 26.35
C ASP A 115 -8.01 14.93 26.27
N THR A 116 -8.90 15.60 27.00
CA THR A 116 -10.34 15.32 26.96
C THR A 116 -10.92 15.64 25.60
N LEU A 117 -10.54 16.78 24.99
CA LEU A 117 -11.00 17.15 23.65
C LEU A 117 -10.49 16.19 22.57
N TRP A 118 -9.25 15.69 22.70
CA TRP A 118 -8.75 14.65 21.82
C TRP A 118 -9.57 13.35 21.94
N LEU A 119 -9.97 12.98 23.15
CA LEU A 119 -10.84 11.80 23.35
C LEU A 119 -12.21 12.00 22.74
N VAL A 120 -12.84 13.17 22.97
CA VAL A 120 -14.11 13.55 22.37
C VAL A 120 -14.04 13.50 20.85
N ALA A 121 -13.01 14.13 20.26
CA ALA A 121 -12.78 14.14 18.83
C ALA A 121 -12.64 12.74 18.26
N ALA A 122 -11.88 11.85 18.91
CA ALA A 122 -11.71 10.48 18.47
C ALA A 122 -13.04 9.69 18.50
N ILE A 123 -13.83 9.85 19.56
CA ILE A 123 -15.12 9.14 19.72
C ILE A 123 -16.12 9.64 18.68
N VAL A 124 -16.34 10.96 18.58
CA VAL A 124 -17.41 11.51 17.74
C VAL A 124 -17.15 11.38 16.24
N SER A 125 -15.88 11.39 15.83
CA SER A 125 -15.50 11.40 14.42
C SER A 125 -15.22 10.01 13.80
N HIS A 126 -15.30 8.91 14.56
CA HIS A 126 -14.85 7.61 14.04
C HIS A 126 -15.69 7.06 12.88
N HIS A 127 -16.95 7.50 12.70
CA HIS A 127 -17.80 7.11 11.58
C HIS A 127 -18.07 8.24 10.59
N ARG A 128 -18.03 9.49 11.02
CA ARG A 128 -18.44 10.66 10.23
C ARG A 128 -17.47 11.82 10.40
N ASP A 129 -17.50 12.72 9.43
CA ASP A 129 -16.76 13.97 9.54
C ASP A 129 -17.53 14.96 10.43
N ALA A 130 -16.83 15.99 10.96
CA ALA A 130 -17.38 16.93 11.94
C ALA A 130 -18.67 17.57 11.46
N ASP A 131 -18.68 18.14 10.26
CA ASP A 131 -19.83 18.82 9.68
C ASP A 131 -21.08 17.94 9.64
N GLU A 132 -20.92 16.66 9.23
CA GLU A 132 -22.03 15.70 9.16
C GLU A 132 -22.64 15.39 10.53
N VAL A 133 -21.86 15.48 11.61
CA VAL A 133 -22.32 15.24 12.99
C VAL A 133 -22.99 16.48 13.55
N LEU A 134 -22.36 17.66 13.40
CA LEU A 134 -22.84 18.93 13.96
C LEU A 134 -24.16 19.37 13.31
N ASP A 135 -24.32 19.14 12.00
CA ASP A 135 -25.57 19.41 11.28
C ASP A 135 -26.80 18.64 11.83
N LEU A 136 -26.55 17.46 12.44
CA LEU A 136 -27.63 16.65 13.03
C LEU A 136 -28.04 17.11 14.43
N TYR A 137 -27.20 17.88 15.12
CA TYR A 137 -27.42 18.34 16.48
C TYR A 137 -27.13 19.84 16.64
N PRO A 138 -27.83 20.70 15.88
CA PRO A 138 -27.56 22.13 15.90
C PRO A 138 -27.85 22.75 17.27
N PRO A 139 -27.12 23.81 17.66
CA PRO A 139 -27.36 24.52 18.91
C PRO A 139 -28.62 25.41 18.83
N GLY A 140 -29.15 25.81 19.98
CA GLY A 140 -30.18 26.86 20.08
C GLY A 140 -31.59 26.45 19.68
N LEU A 141 -31.90 25.15 19.64
CA LEU A 141 -33.26 24.65 19.48
C LEU A 141 -34.05 24.75 20.81
N ASP A 142 -35.38 24.89 20.70
CA ASP A 142 -36.27 24.77 21.84
C ASP A 142 -36.21 23.37 22.45
N GLU A 143 -36.45 23.25 23.76
CA GLU A 143 -36.29 21.96 24.47
C GLU A 143 -37.11 20.80 23.87
N GLU A 144 -38.27 21.10 23.29
CA GLU A 144 -39.18 20.11 22.68
C GLU A 144 -38.63 19.56 21.35
N ASP A 145 -37.86 20.39 20.62
CA ASP A 145 -37.31 20.07 19.28
C ASP A 145 -35.83 19.62 19.34
N ASP A 146 -35.18 19.65 20.51
CA ASP A 146 -33.76 19.26 20.63
C ASP A 146 -33.56 17.75 20.43
N PRO A 147 -32.87 17.29 19.35
CA PRO A 147 -32.63 15.88 19.08
C PRO A 147 -31.76 15.22 20.16
N LEU A 148 -30.95 15.97 20.93
CA LEU A 148 -30.15 15.41 22.04
C LEU A 148 -31.04 14.94 23.20
N ARG A 149 -32.13 15.68 23.52
CA ARG A 149 -33.07 15.27 24.57
C ARG A 149 -33.73 13.91 24.21
N ALA A 150 -34.16 13.76 22.96
CA ALA A 150 -34.71 12.52 22.46
C ALA A 150 -33.66 11.36 22.50
N LEU A 151 -32.42 11.67 22.14
CA LEU A 151 -31.31 10.70 22.17
C LEU A 151 -31.00 10.24 23.59
N LEU A 152 -30.82 11.16 24.55
CA LEU A 152 -30.51 10.83 25.94
C LEU A 152 -31.66 10.11 26.63
N GLY A 153 -32.92 10.42 26.30
CA GLY A 153 -34.13 9.76 26.79
C GLY A 153 -34.21 8.26 26.41
N GLU A 154 -33.35 7.78 25.52
CA GLU A 154 -33.27 6.37 25.18
C GLU A 154 -32.41 5.54 26.17
N LEU A 155 -31.66 6.17 27.06
CA LEU A 155 -30.94 5.49 28.14
C LEU A 155 -31.90 5.18 29.31
N ASP A 156 -31.67 4.10 29.98
CA ASP A 156 -32.31 3.75 31.28
C ASP A 156 -31.25 3.60 32.36
N GLU A 157 -31.65 3.87 33.61
CA GLU A 157 -30.76 3.90 34.77
C GLU A 157 -30.11 2.55 35.03
N ASP A 158 -30.82 1.43 34.82
CA ASP A 158 -30.28 0.09 35.00
C ASP A 158 -29.13 -0.20 34.00
N THR A 159 -29.33 0.15 32.72
CA THR A 159 -28.29 0.04 31.69
C THR A 159 -27.09 0.92 31.99
N VAL A 160 -27.28 2.18 32.40
CA VAL A 160 -26.21 3.11 32.76
C VAL A 160 -25.44 2.58 33.98
N THR A 161 -26.12 2.03 34.99
CA THR A 161 -25.50 1.41 36.16
C THR A 161 -24.63 0.20 35.82
N ARG A 162 -25.10 -0.65 34.91
CA ARG A 162 -24.31 -1.81 34.41
C ARG A 162 -23.07 -1.36 33.62
N LEU A 163 -23.18 -0.31 32.81
CA LEU A 163 -22.02 0.29 32.11
C LEU A 163 -20.99 0.86 33.09
N TRP A 164 -21.46 1.50 34.17
CA TRP A 164 -20.58 2.00 35.24
C TRP A 164 -19.82 0.85 35.91
N HIS A 165 -20.50 -0.26 36.24
CA HIS A 165 -19.85 -1.45 36.81
C HIS A 165 -18.85 -2.07 35.85
N TRP A 166 -19.15 -2.10 34.56
CA TRP A 166 -18.22 -2.57 33.54
C TRP A 166 -16.94 -1.73 33.52
N LEU A 167 -17.08 -0.41 33.45
CA LEU A 167 -15.94 0.53 33.50
C LEU A 167 -15.12 0.33 34.78
N SER A 168 -15.77 0.40 35.94
CA SER A 168 -15.11 0.39 37.23
C SER A 168 -14.36 -0.91 37.50
N ASN A 169 -14.94 -2.05 37.16
CA ASN A 169 -14.43 -3.37 37.51
C ASN A 169 -13.52 -3.98 36.46
N LEU A 170 -13.84 -3.80 35.17
CA LEU A 170 -13.20 -4.57 34.09
C LEU A 170 -12.23 -3.74 33.23
N ALA A 171 -12.38 -2.42 33.11
CA ALA A 171 -11.43 -1.62 32.35
C ALA A 171 -9.98 -1.80 32.86
N PRO A 172 -9.68 -1.74 34.18
CA PRO A 172 -8.33 -1.95 34.70
C PRO A 172 -7.83 -3.38 34.46
N VAL A 173 -8.71 -4.38 34.49
CA VAL A 173 -8.35 -5.77 34.20
C VAL A 173 -7.99 -5.92 32.71
N TRP A 174 -8.83 -5.41 31.82
CA TRP A 174 -8.60 -5.47 30.36
C TRP A 174 -7.35 -4.72 29.93
N MET A 175 -7.13 -3.53 30.50
CA MET A 175 -5.90 -2.76 30.29
C MET A 175 -4.64 -3.58 30.63
N LYS A 176 -4.68 -4.33 31.73
CA LYS A 176 -3.58 -5.17 32.18
C LYS A 176 -3.43 -6.43 31.31
N ASP A 177 -4.52 -7.14 31.03
CA ASP A 177 -4.52 -8.35 30.22
C ASP A 177 -4.01 -8.11 28.81
N LEU A 178 -4.32 -6.95 28.22
CA LEU A 178 -3.86 -6.51 26.90
C LEU A 178 -2.44 -5.87 26.92
N GLY A 179 -1.79 -5.76 28.12
CA GLY A 179 -0.46 -5.17 28.22
C GLY A 179 -0.38 -3.67 27.98
N LEU A 180 -1.53 -2.99 27.83
CA LEU A 180 -1.59 -1.56 27.48
C LEU A 180 -1.14 -0.65 28.64
N HIS A 181 -1.19 -1.12 29.91
CA HIS A 181 -0.60 -0.42 31.05
C HIS A 181 0.92 -0.19 30.87
N GLN A 182 1.64 -1.09 30.17
CA GLN A 182 3.06 -0.94 29.84
C GLN A 182 3.30 0.09 28.73
N LYS A 183 2.24 0.49 28.03
CA LYS A 183 2.25 1.50 26.96
C LYS A 183 1.78 2.88 27.45
N GLY A 184 1.76 3.10 28.78
CA GLY A 184 1.39 4.37 29.39
C GLY A 184 -0.12 4.58 29.58
N VAL A 185 -0.94 3.56 29.34
CA VAL A 185 -2.37 3.62 29.65
C VAL A 185 -2.55 3.62 31.16
N LYS A 186 -3.32 4.58 31.68
CA LYS A 186 -3.63 4.75 33.10
C LYS A 186 -5.12 4.56 33.33
N PHE A 187 -5.47 3.99 34.46
CA PHE A 187 -6.84 3.89 34.95
C PHE A 187 -7.08 4.91 36.04
N THR A 188 -8.12 5.70 35.87
CA THR A 188 -8.67 6.57 36.93
C THR A 188 -10.04 6.01 37.27
N PRO A 189 -10.30 5.67 38.53
CA PRO A 189 -11.63 5.19 38.95
C PRO A 189 -12.70 6.22 38.59
N PRO A 190 -13.85 5.81 38.05
CA PRO A 190 -14.94 6.74 37.80
C PRO A 190 -15.47 7.37 39.08
N PRO A 191 -16.21 8.48 39.01
CA PRO A 191 -16.92 9.01 40.14
C PRO A 191 -17.81 7.95 40.79
N PRO A 192 -18.09 8.02 42.12
CA PRO A 192 -18.99 7.09 42.79
C PRO A 192 -20.33 6.96 42.05
N VAL A 193 -20.95 5.78 42.12
CA VAL A 193 -22.17 5.46 41.38
C VAL A 193 -23.31 6.44 41.67
N GLU A 194 -23.41 6.90 42.89
CA GLU A 194 -24.40 7.87 43.39
C GLU A 194 -24.24 9.28 42.74
N ILE A 195 -23.09 9.57 42.15
CA ILE A 195 -22.79 10.80 41.41
C ILE A 195 -22.85 10.55 39.90
N ALA A 196 -22.24 9.45 39.47
CA ALA A 196 -22.06 9.16 38.05
C ALA A 196 -23.39 8.88 37.36
N ILE A 197 -24.34 8.17 37.97
CA ILE A 197 -25.62 7.86 37.37
C ILE A 197 -26.50 9.10 37.21
N PRO A 198 -26.76 9.91 38.27
CA PRO A 198 -27.50 11.17 38.12
C PRO A 198 -26.85 12.14 37.11
N GLN A 199 -25.52 12.18 37.05
CA GLN A 199 -24.83 13.00 36.06
C GLN A 199 -25.25 12.66 34.61
N VAL A 200 -25.37 11.38 34.28
CA VAL A 200 -25.83 10.95 32.93
C VAL A 200 -27.34 11.16 32.77
N MET A 201 -28.15 10.83 33.77
CA MET A 201 -29.61 10.83 33.66
C MET A 201 -30.23 12.22 33.72
N ASP A 202 -29.66 13.12 34.57
CA ASP A 202 -30.25 14.42 34.80
C ASP A 202 -29.59 15.54 34.00
N THR A 203 -28.28 15.47 33.77
CA THR A 203 -27.48 16.51 33.08
C THR A 203 -26.85 16.06 31.76
N GLY A 204 -27.17 14.86 31.28
CA GLY A 204 -26.56 14.27 30.11
C GLY A 204 -26.70 15.09 28.84
N VAL A 205 -27.85 15.78 28.65
CA VAL A 205 -28.06 16.67 27.49
C VAL A 205 -27.07 17.83 27.51
N ASP A 206 -26.91 18.50 28.65
CA ASP A 206 -25.97 19.61 28.79
C ASP A 206 -24.52 19.17 28.58
N ILE A 207 -24.15 18.01 29.12
CA ILE A 207 -22.82 17.42 28.93
C ILE A 207 -22.52 17.17 27.44
N VAL A 208 -23.44 16.53 26.73
CA VAL A 208 -23.22 16.22 25.30
C VAL A 208 -23.21 17.51 24.47
N ARG A 209 -24.09 18.47 24.80
CA ARG A 209 -24.12 19.78 24.14
C ARG A 209 -22.80 20.52 24.31
N GLU A 210 -22.29 20.60 25.55
CA GLU A 210 -20.99 21.23 25.85
C GLU A 210 -19.87 20.57 25.03
N TRP A 211 -19.82 19.23 24.97
CA TRP A 211 -18.80 18.54 24.18
C TRP A 211 -18.91 18.78 22.68
N LEU A 212 -20.12 18.86 22.12
CA LEU A 212 -20.29 19.17 20.71
C LEU A 212 -19.87 20.62 20.38
N ASP A 213 -20.23 21.59 21.22
CA ASP A 213 -19.84 23.00 21.05
C ASP A 213 -18.32 23.19 21.18
N GLU A 214 -17.68 22.43 22.07
CA GLU A 214 -16.23 22.46 22.20
C GLU A 214 -15.51 21.73 21.09
N TYR A 215 -16.06 20.62 20.62
CA TYR A 215 -15.55 19.89 19.49
C TYR A 215 -15.57 20.75 18.22
N ASP A 216 -16.64 21.48 17.97
CA ASP A 216 -16.76 22.40 16.82
C ASP A 216 -15.62 23.45 16.86
N ARG A 217 -15.47 24.15 17.98
CA ARG A 217 -14.38 25.12 18.17
C ARG A 217 -12.99 24.48 18.05
N PHE A 218 -12.82 23.31 18.62
CA PHE A 218 -11.54 22.60 18.59
C PHE A 218 -11.15 22.18 17.16
N ILE A 219 -12.11 21.74 16.33
CA ILE A 219 -11.86 21.39 14.91
C ILE A 219 -11.55 22.64 14.10
N GLU A 220 -12.25 23.75 14.36
CA GLU A 220 -11.96 25.03 13.71
C GLU A 220 -10.53 25.49 14.05
N ASP A 221 -10.15 25.54 15.33
CA ASP A 221 -8.78 25.90 15.77
C ASP A 221 -7.73 24.97 15.15
N LEU A 222 -7.98 23.65 15.11
CA LEU A 222 -7.10 22.67 14.51
C LEU A 222 -6.91 22.89 13.01
N SER A 223 -7.98 23.31 12.30
CA SER A 223 -7.94 23.59 10.86
C SER A 223 -7.02 24.75 10.52
N TRP A 224 -6.95 25.78 11.39
CA TRP A 224 -6.08 26.94 11.25
C TRP A 224 -4.68 26.73 11.83
N SER A 225 -4.45 25.69 12.63
CA SER A 225 -3.16 25.41 13.24
C SER A 225 -2.09 25.13 12.17
N GLN A 226 -0.89 25.71 12.37
CA GLN A 226 0.32 25.38 11.61
C GLN A 226 1.13 24.27 12.29
N ASP A 227 0.74 23.81 13.48
CA ASP A 227 1.42 22.73 14.20
C ASP A 227 1.08 21.38 13.59
N VAL A 228 2.08 20.78 12.94
CA VAL A 228 1.95 19.47 12.29
C VAL A 228 1.69 18.38 13.33
N SER A 229 2.24 18.48 14.54
CA SER A 229 2.06 17.47 15.60
C SER A 229 0.62 17.40 16.07
N LEU A 230 -0.05 18.53 16.24
CA LEU A 230 -1.48 18.58 16.58
C LEU A 230 -2.35 17.93 15.49
N ARG A 231 -2.09 18.27 14.23
CA ARG A 231 -2.83 17.65 13.12
C ARG A 231 -2.58 16.14 13.04
N LEU A 232 -1.35 15.71 13.27
CA LEU A 232 -1.01 14.28 13.30
C LEU A 232 -1.68 13.56 14.47
N CYS A 233 -1.84 14.20 15.62
CA CYS A 233 -2.57 13.62 16.76
C CYS A 233 -3.99 13.21 16.31
N GLY A 234 -4.77 14.13 15.75
CA GLY A 234 -6.12 13.84 15.24
C GLY A 234 -6.16 12.75 14.18
N ILE A 235 -5.24 12.83 13.19
CA ILE A 235 -5.13 11.83 12.12
C ILE A 235 -4.83 10.43 12.69
N LEU A 236 -3.91 10.32 13.63
CA LEU A 236 -3.51 9.03 14.20
C LEU A 236 -4.57 8.46 15.12
N LEU A 237 -5.21 9.31 15.95
CA LEU A 237 -6.30 8.89 16.83
C LEU A 237 -7.46 8.31 16.00
N ARG A 238 -7.97 9.08 15.04
CA ARG A 238 -9.04 8.61 14.14
C ARG A 238 -8.59 7.41 13.31
N GLY A 239 -7.39 7.48 12.74
CA GLY A 239 -6.85 6.44 11.87
C GLY A 239 -6.72 5.08 12.53
N TYR A 240 -6.14 5.03 13.74
CA TYR A 240 -5.99 3.77 14.49
C TYR A 240 -7.29 3.26 15.07
N LEU A 241 -8.17 4.16 15.57
CA LEU A 241 -9.47 3.74 16.07
C LEU A 241 -10.31 3.11 14.95
N VAL A 242 -10.42 3.77 13.79
CA VAL A 242 -11.15 3.27 12.62
C VAL A 242 -10.53 1.95 12.12
N GLN A 243 -9.20 1.86 12.09
CA GLN A 243 -8.52 0.63 11.67
C GLN A 243 -8.82 -0.54 12.63
N ALA A 244 -8.79 -0.29 13.93
CA ALA A 244 -9.07 -1.29 14.95
C ALA A 244 -10.55 -1.72 14.90
N ASP A 245 -11.49 -0.78 14.85
CA ASP A 245 -12.93 -1.06 14.75
C ASP A 245 -13.27 -1.84 13.48
N HIS A 246 -12.84 -1.36 12.29
CA HIS A 246 -13.12 -2.06 11.04
C HIS A 246 -12.56 -3.48 11.01
N THR A 247 -11.35 -3.68 11.58
CA THR A 247 -10.70 -4.99 11.62
C THR A 247 -11.41 -5.93 12.61
N ALA A 248 -11.79 -5.43 13.78
CA ALA A 248 -12.62 -6.15 14.75
C ALA A 248 -13.98 -6.48 14.14
N SER A 249 -14.62 -5.50 13.50
CA SER A 249 -15.90 -5.61 12.82
C SER A 249 -15.95 -6.67 11.72
N ALA A 250 -14.83 -6.84 11.02
CA ALA A 250 -14.69 -7.84 9.97
C ALA A 250 -14.30 -9.23 10.52
N HIS A 251 -14.16 -9.40 11.83
CA HIS A 251 -13.59 -10.60 12.48
C HIS A 251 -12.30 -11.06 11.80
N ALA A 252 -11.51 -10.09 11.35
CA ALA A 252 -10.28 -10.35 10.64
C ALA A 252 -9.16 -10.77 11.61
N GLY A 253 -8.13 -11.41 11.06
CA GLY A 253 -6.99 -11.87 11.85
C GLY A 253 -6.20 -10.75 12.54
N PRO A 254 -5.23 -11.10 13.39
CA PRO A 254 -4.40 -10.14 14.11
C PRO A 254 -3.44 -9.37 13.20
N PHE A 255 -3.01 -8.20 13.66
CA PHE A 255 -1.91 -7.47 13.05
C PHE A 255 -0.57 -8.12 13.41
N HIS A 256 0.25 -8.37 12.40
CA HIS A 256 1.57 -8.97 12.55
C HIS A 256 2.67 -8.09 11.98
N ALA A 257 3.86 -8.19 12.56
CA ALA A 257 5.06 -7.64 11.94
C ALA A 257 5.44 -8.41 10.65
N PRO A 258 6.05 -7.75 9.66
CA PRO A 258 6.56 -8.42 8.47
C PRO A 258 7.52 -9.56 8.84
N PRO A 259 7.34 -10.79 8.27
CA PRO A 259 8.21 -11.93 8.53
C PRO A 259 9.52 -11.83 7.72
N VAL A 260 10.10 -10.62 7.66
CA VAL A 260 11.30 -10.33 6.88
C VAL A 260 12.51 -10.71 7.73
N HIS A 261 13.13 -11.84 7.39
CA HIS A 261 14.35 -12.35 8.02
C HIS A 261 15.36 -12.71 6.93
N ARG A 262 16.66 -12.45 7.19
CA ARG A 262 17.75 -12.73 6.25
C ARG A 262 17.74 -14.18 5.76
N GLU A 263 17.61 -15.12 6.67
CA GLU A 263 17.60 -16.56 6.36
C GLU A 263 16.42 -16.95 5.46
N THR A 264 15.22 -16.44 5.75
CA THR A 264 14.02 -16.66 4.93
C THR A 264 14.23 -16.20 3.49
N ILE A 265 14.84 -15.01 3.31
CA ILE A 265 15.11 -14.44 1.98
C ILE A 265 16.13 -15.30 1.24
N LEU A 266 17.25 -15.63 1.86
CA LEU A 266 18.32 -16.40 1.24
C LEU A 266 17.87 -17.83 0.87
N THR A 267 17.16 -18.50 1.77
CA THR A 267 16.60 -19.84 1.53
C THR A 267 15.61 -19.83 0.38
N ALA A 268 14.65 -18.90 0.39
CA ALA A 268 13.61 -18.82 -0.65
C ALA A 268 14.16 -18.44 -2.04
N THR A 269 15.28 -17.73 -2.09
CA THR A 269 15.93 -17.32 -3.35
C THR A 269 17.02 -18.29 -3.80
N GLY A 270 17.43 -19.24 -2.94
CA GLY A 270 18.52 -20.17 -3.23
C GLY A 270 19.91 -19.52 -3.28
N ILE A 271 20.06 -18.30 -2.72
CA ILE A 271 21.32 -17.56 -2.75
C ILE A 271 22.12 -17.90 -1.48
N SER A 272 23.33 -18.44 -1.64
CA SER A 272 24.23 -18.62 -0.51
C SER A 272 24.77 -17.27 -0.02
N PRO A 273 25.05 -17.09 1.29
CA PRO A 273 25.62 -15.85 1.80
C PRO A 273 26.92 -15.41 1.11
N ALA A 274 27.74 -16.37 0.67
CA ALA A 274 28.99 -16.13 -0.05
C ALA A 274 28.77 -15.62 -1.48
N ALA A 275 27.65 -15.97 -2.11
CA ALA A 275 27.31 -15.60 -3.48
C ALA A 275 26.66 -14.20 -3.58
N LEU A 276 26.41 -13.52 -2.46
CA LEU A 276 25.88 -12.16 -2.48
C LEU A 276 26.88 -11.19 -3.12
N TYR A 277 26.38 -10.36 -4.04
CA TYR A 277 27.16 -9.26 -4.59
C TYR A 277 27.42 -8.18 -3.52
N GLU A 278 28.48 -7.38 -3.71
CA GLU A 278 28.89 -6.35 -2.73
C GLU A 278 27.78 -5.34 -2.42
N HIS A 279 27.00 -4.92 -3.42
CA HIS A 279 25.86 -4.02 -3.18
C HIS A 279 24.74 -4.67 -2.34
N GLN A 280 24.56 -5.99 -2.42
CA GLN A 280 23.61 -6.71 -1.59
C GLN A 280 24.12 -6.87 -0.14
N LYS A 281 25.42 -7.15 0.04
CA LYS A 281 26.06 -7.18 1.35
C LYS A 281 26.00 -5.81 2.02
N HIS A 282 26.27 -4.75 1.26
CA HIS A 282 26.18 -3.37 1.77
C HIS A 282 24.74 -3.02 2.18
N ALA A 283 23.74 -3.32 1.35
CA ALA A 283 22.33 -3.14 1.71
C ALA A 283 21.95 -3.91 2.98
N ALA A 284 22.50 -5.11 3.17
CA ALA A 284 22.25 -5.95 4.34
C ALA A 284 22.98 -5.50 5.62
N SER A 285 23.73 -4.40 5.59
CA SER A 285 24.51 -3.88 6.72
C SER A 285 24.12 -2.46 7.14
N ILE A 286 23.18 -1.82 6.45
CA ILE A 286 22.78 -0.44 6.72
C ILE A 286 21.36 -0.34 7.25
N THR A 287 21.14 0.71 8.03
CA THR A 287 19.80 1.15 8.50
C THR A 287 19.49 2.54 7.96
N GLY A 288 18.22 2.93 7.96
CA GLY A 288 17.77 4.22 7.45
C GLY A 288 17.60 4.25 5.94
N ASN A 289 17.56 5.46 5.37
CA ASN A 289 17.28 5.65 3.96
C ASN A 289 18.45 5.23 3.07
N ALA A 290 18.15 4.67 1.90
CA ALA A 290 19.17 4.23 0.95
C ALA A 290 18.76 4.48 -0.51
N LEU A 291 19.76 4.73 -1.35
CA LEU A 291 19.64 4.79 -2.80
C LEU A 291 20.57 3.76 -3.44
N LEU A 292 20.01 2.77 -4.14
CA LEU A 292 20.75 1.72 -4.82
C LEU A 292 20.77 1.93 -6.33
N ILE A 293 21.97 1.95 -6.91
CA ILE A 293 22.20 1.92 -8.35
C ILE A 293 22.95 0.63 -8.70
N ALA A 294 22.27 -0.27 -9.41
CA ALA A 294 22.84 -1.56 -9.79
C ALA A 294 22.22 -2.07 -11.10
N PRO A 295 22.95 -2.85 -11.91
CA PRO A 295 22.48 -3.30 -13.21
C PRO A 295 21.19 -4.13 -13.12
N THR A 296 20.44 -4.14 -14.22
CA THR A 296 19.22 -4.93 -14.33
C THR A 296 19.53 -6.42 -14.23
N GLY A 297 18.87 -7.11 -13.29
CA GLY A 297 19.08 -8.55 -13.03
C GLY A 297 20.15 -8.86 -11.97
N SER A 298 20.82 -7.86 -11.39
CA SER A 298 21.85 -8.04 -10.35
C SER A 298 21.31 -8.31 -8.94
N GLY A 299 20.01 -8.53 -8.78
CA GLY A 299 19.41 -8.83 -7.48
C GLY A 299 19.10 -7.60 -6.61
N LYS A 300 18.67 -6.48 -7.23
CA LYS A 300 18.22 -5.28 -6.52
C LYS A 300 17.08 -5.57 -5.52
N THR A 301 16.12 -6.42 -5.90
CA THR A 301 15.01 -6.82 -5.01
C THR A 301 15.53 -7.52 -3.75
N GLU A 302 16.48 -8.44 -3.90
CA GLU A 302 17.11 -9.13 -2.77
C GLU A 302 17.86 -8.14 -1.88
N ALA A 303 18.57 -7.17 -2.44
CA ALA A 303 19.25 -6.10 -1.68
C ALA A 303 18.24 -5.32 -0.83
N ALA A 304 17.10 -4.91 -1.40
CA ALA A 304 16.06 -4.18 -0.69
C ALA A 304 15.40 -5.00 0.43
N LEU A 305 15.14 -6.28 0.19
CA LEU A 305 14.60 -7.19 1.22
C LEU A 305 15.62 -7.45 2.35
N LEU A 306 16.91 -7.60 2.02
CA LEU A 306 17.98 -7.76 2.99
C LEU A 306 18.18 -6.50 3.84
N TRP A 307 18.03 -5.30 3.24
CA TRP A 307 17.99 -4.05 3.97
C TRP A 307 16.84 -4.02 5.00
N ALA A 308 15.62 -4.37 4.59
CA ALA A 308 14.48 -4.43 5.49
C ALA A 308 14.67 -5.45 6.61
N ALA A 309 15.28 -6.61 6.31
CA ALA A 309 15.61 -7.63 7.30
C ALA A 309 16.66 -7.13 8.31
N HIS A 310 17.68 -6.40 7.86
CA HIS A 310 18.69 -5.80 8.73
C HIS A 310 18.09 -4.69 9.60
N HIS A 311 17.19 -3.87 9.07
CA HIS A 311 16.48 -2.82 9.81
C HIS A 311 15.77 -3.42 11.03
N LYS A 312 15.00 -4.50 10.82
CA LYS A 312 14.31 -5.24 11.88
C LYS A 312 15.29 -5.90 12.87
N ALA A 313 16.35 -6.54 12.37
CA ALA A 313 17.35 -7.21 13.20
C ALA A 313 18.14 -6.23 14.09
N SER A 314 18.25 -4.97 13.70
CA SER A 314 18.89 -3.89 14.46
C SER A 314 18.00 -3.28 15.55
N GLY A 315 16.84 -3.90 15.83
CA GLY A 315 15.91 -3.46 16.88
C GLY A 315 15.06 -2.25 16.51
N ARG A 316 15.07 -1.80 15.25
CA ARG A 316 14.20 -0.71 14.81
C ARG A 316 12.79 -1.22 14.54
N PRO A 317 11.75 -0.44 14.85
CA PRO A 317 10.38 -0.78 14.51
C PRO A 317 10.27 -1.05 13.00
N LEU A 318 9.62 -2.13 12.63
CA LEU A 318 9.28 -2.46 11.25
C LEU A 318 7.82 -2.97 11.22
N PRO A 319 6.84 -2.08 11.40
CA PRO A 319 5.44 -2.48 11.44
C PRO A 319 4.92 -2.92 10.08
N ARG A 320 5.42 -2.33 8.99
CA ARG A 320 4.99 -2.57 7.61
C ARG A 320 6.15 -2.48 6.62
N VAL A 321 6.03 -3.23 5.52
CA VAL A 321 6.87 -3.07 4.33
C VAL A 321 5.99 -2.79 3.13
N PHE A 322 6.24 -1.68 2.44
CA PHE A 322 5.56 -1.28 1.22
C PHE A 322 6.50 -1.40 0.03
N TYR A 323 6.15 -2.23 -0.94
CA TYR A 323 6.90 -2.38 -2.19
C TYR A 323 6.17 -1.62 -3.31
N ALA A 324 6.74 -0.51 -3.72
CA ALA A 324 6.15 0.42 -4.67
C ALA A 324 6.66 0.20 -6.09
N LEU A 325 5.73 0.05 -7.04
CA LEU A 325 6.02 -0.14 -8.46
C LEU A 325 5.10 0.73 -9.32
N PRO A 326 5.58 1.23 -10.48
CA PRO A 326 4.80 2.14 -11.31
C PRO A 326 3.64 1.46 -12.05
N TYR A 327 3.75 0.17 -12.36
CA TYR A 327 2.84 -0.50 -13.28
C TYR A 327 2.14 -1.71 -12.66
N GLN A 328 0.84 -1.87 -12.96
CA GLN A 328 0.02 -2.96 -12.39
C GLN A 328 0.59 -4.36 -12.68
N ALA A 329 1.13 -4.58 -13.87
CA ALA A 329 1.68 -5.87 -14.22
C ALA A 329 2.99 -6.17 -13.47
N SER A 330 3.85 -5.17 -13.23
CA SER A 330 5.03 -5.31 -12.39
C SER A 330 4.64 -5.57 -10.94
N MET A 331 3.59 -4.88 -10.44
CA MET A 331 3.03 -5.16 -9.11
C MET A 331 2.52 -6.60 -9.00
N ASN A 332 1.80 -7.08 -10.01
CA ASN A 332 1.31 -8.46 -10.05
C ASN A 332 2.46 -9.47 -9.99
N ALA A 333 3.50 -9.29 -10.80
CA ALA A 333 4.66 -10.16 -10.83
C ALA A 333 5.45 -10.12 -9.51
N MET A 334 5.59 -8.94 -8.90
CA MET A 334 6.25 -8.78 -7.61
C MET A 334 5.44 -9.40 -6.48
N TYR A 335 4.12 -9.26 -6.49
CA TYR A 335 3.24 -9.94 -5.56
C TYR A 335 3.48 -11.45 -5.58
N ASP A 336 3.51 -12.08 -6.77
CA ASP A 336 3.76 -13.51 -6.91
C ASP A 336 5.16 -13.91 -6.43
N ARG A 337 6.16 -13.06 -6.68
CA ARG A 337 7.53 -13.25 -6.19
C ARG A 337 7.59 -13.21 -4.68
N LEU A 338 7.01 -12.18 -4.06
CA LEU A 338 7.02 -12.01 -2.61
C LEU A 338 6.15 -13.05 -1.88
N GLN A 339 5.04 -13.50 -2.47
CA GLN A 339 4.24 -14.60 -1.93
C GLN A 339 5.00 -15.92 -1.84
N ARG A 340 5.95 -16.16 -2.73
CA ARG A 340 6.83 -17.34 -2.65
C ARG A 340 7.84 -17.24 -1.51
N VAL A 341 8.31 -16.03 -1.22
CA VAL A 341 9.26 -15.75 -0.13
C VAL A 341 8.55 -15.65 1.22
N PHE A 342 7.39 -15.00 1.26
CA PHE A 342 6.60 -14.68 2.46
C PHE A 342 5.14 -15.14 2.29
N PRO A 343 4.86 -16.44 2.36
CA PRO A 343 3.50 -16.96 2.18
C PRO A 343 2.51 -16.31 3.15
N ARG A 344 1.32 -15.93 2.65
CA ARG A 344 0.22 -15.32 3.43
C ARG A 344 0.50 -13.95 4.05
N ALA A 345 1.72 -13.41 3.91
CA ALA A 345 2.09 -12.12 4.50
C ALA A 345 2.00 -10.94 3.52
N VAL A 346 1.68 -11.19 2.24
CA VAL A 346 1.71 -10.17 1.18
C VAL A 346 0.32 -9.83 0.70
N GLY A 347 0.01 -8.54 0.65
CA GLY A 347 -1.18 -7.96 0.05
C GLY A 347 -0.89 -7.26 -1.28
N LEU A 348 -1.87 -7.23 -2.18
CA LEU A 348 -1.81 -6.53 -3.46
C LEU A 348 -2.81 -5.38 -3.48
N VAL A 349 -2.34 -4.14 -3.71
CA VAL A 349 -3.17 -2.93 -3.64
C VAL A 349 -3.02 -2.08 -4.89
N HIS A 350 -3.96 -2.21 -5.82
CA HIS A 350 -4.11 -1.34 -6.99
C HIS A 350 -5.55 -1.37 -7.52
N GLY A 351 -5.90 -0.52 -8.49
CA GLY A 351 -7.27 -0.36 -8.96
C GLY A 351 -7.94 -1.62 -9.54
N ARG A 352 -7.16 -2.67 -9.88
CA ARG A 352 -7.65 -3.94 -10.42
C ARG A 352 -7.16 -5.16 -9.64
N SER A 353 -6.81 -4.99 -8.37
CA SER A 353 -6.26 -6.08 -7.53
C SER A 353 -7.22 -7.27 -7.41
N THR A 354 -8.52 -7.06 -7.20
CA THR A 354 -9.51 -8.14 -7.12
C THR A 354 -9.51 -9.00 -8.39
N LEU A 355 -9.48 -8.39 -9.57
CA LEU A 355 -9.42 -9.12 -10.83
C LEU A 355 -8.10 -9.89 -10.99
N ALA A 356 -6.99 -9.30 -10.57
CA ALA A 356 -5.69 -9.97 -10.60
C ALA A 356 -5.64 -11.19 -9.67
N LEU A 357 -6.19 -11.06 -8.45
CA LEU A 357 -6.29 -12.16 -7.48
C LEU A 357 -7.23 -13.27 -7.97
N TYR A 358 -8.41 -12.91 -8.48
CA TYR A 358 -9.35 -13.86 -9.08
C TYR A 358 -8.69 -14.74 -10.17
N ARG A 359 -7.95 -14.13 -11.09
CA ARG A 359 -7.24 -14.84 -12.15
C ARG A 359 -6.24 -15.85 -11.63
N ARG A 360 -5.48 -15.49 -10.59
CA ARG A 360 -4.51 -16.40 -9.96
C ARG A 360 -5.17 -17.61 -9.32
N LEU A 361 -6.35 -17.42 -8.74
CA LEU A 361 -7.11 -18.53 -8.17
C LEU A 361 -7.65 -19.44 -9.27
N MET A 362 -8.13 -18.87 -10.38
CA MET A 362 -8.56 -19.64 -11.55
C MET A 362 -7.40 -20.45 -12.18
N GLU A 363 -6.18 -19.92 -12.21
CA GLU A 363 -4.99 -20.63 -12.68
C GLU A 363 -4.59 -21.80 -11.75
N ARG A 364 -5.13 -21.86 -10.54
CA ARG A 364 -4.94 -22.93 -9.55
C ARG A 364 -6.14 -23.88 -9.44
N ASP A 365 -6.96 -23.95 -10.49
CA ASP A 365 -8.15 -24.81 -10.61
C ASP A 365 -9.21 -24.61 -9.51
N TYR A 366 -9.31 -23.39 -8.95
CA TYR A 366 -10.43 -23.04 -8.08
C TYR A 366 -11.73 -22.94 -8.88
N ASP A 367 -12.83 -23.38 -8.27
CA ASP A 367 -14.15 -23.11 -8.81
C ASP A 367 -14.39 -21.60 -8.98
N PRO A 368 -15.02 -21.14 -10.10
CA PRO A 368 -15.19 -19.72 -10.39
C PRO A 368 -15.89 -18.91 -9.30
N GLN A 369 -16.90 -19.49 -8.63
CA GLN A 369 -17.63 -18.82 -7.55
C GLN A 369 -16.74 -18.68 -6.31
N HIS A 370 -16.07 -19.75 -5.93
CA HIS A 370 -15.13 -19.76 -4.80
C HIS A 370 -13.95 -18.83 -5.07
N ALA A 371 -13.38 -18.85 -6.27
CA ALA A 371 -12.31 -17.92 -6.68
C ALA A 371 -12.74 -16.45 -6.58
N ALA A 372 -13.98 -16.13 -6.96
CA ALA A 372 -14.50 -14.77 -6.86
C ALA A 372 -14.69 -14.30 -5.42
N GLN A 373 -15.19 -15.19 -4.54
CA GLN A 373 -15.37 -14.92 -3.12
C GLN A 373 -14.01 -14.71 -2.44
N GLU A 374 -13.07 -15.61 -2.67
CA GLU A 374 -11.72 -15.55 -2.09
C GLU A 374 -10.95 -14.32 -2.56
N ALA A 375 -11.02 -13.97 -3.86
CA ALA A 375 -10.39 -12.76 -4.39
C ALA A 375 -10.94 -11.47 -3.76
N ARG A 376 -12.26 -11.41 -3.52
CA ARG A 376 -12.89 -10.29 -2.82
C ARG A 376 -12.45 -10.23 -1.36
N TRP A 377 -12.42 -11.36 -0.68
CA TRP A 377 -11.95 -11.46 0.70
C TRP A 377 -10.50 -11.00 0.83
N MET A 378 -9.58 -11.52 0.01
CA MET A 378 -8.17 -11.10 0.00
C MET A 378 -8.00 -9.60 -0.25
N ASN A 379 -8.80 -9.03 -1.18
CA ASN A 379 -8.76 -7.60 -1.45
C ASN A 379 -9.31 -6.77 -0.28
N ASN A 380 -10.36 -7.24 0.39
CA ASN A 380 -10.90 -6.58 1.58
C ASN A 380 -9.90 -6.63 2.74
N VAL A 381 -9.28 -7.78 2.99
CA VAL A 381 -8.20 -7.94 3.99
C VAL A 381 -7.03 -6.98 3.71
N ALA A 382 -6.66 -6.80 2.44
CA ALA A 382 -5.63 -5.82 2.07
C ALA A 382 -6.05 -4.37 2.32
N ARG A 383 -7.34 -4.05 2.13
CA ARG A 383 -7.92 -2.73 2.43
C ARG A 383 -8.05 -2.47 3.95
N LEU A 384 -8.18 -3.51 4.75
CA LEU A 384 -8.14 -3.44 6.22
C LEU A 384 -6.72 -3.33 6.77
N HIS A 385 -5.73 -3.14 5.92
CA HIS A 385 -4.33 -2.96 6.29
C HIS A 385 -3.69 -4.14 7.05
N LEU A 386 -4.25 -5.35 6.93
CA LEU A 386 -3.77 -6.54 7.64
C LEU A 386 -2.46 -7.11 7.10
N PRO A 387 -2.25 -7.29 5.77
CA PRO A 387 -1.01 -7.85 5.28
C PRO A 387 0.19 -6.96 5.64
N PRO A 388 1.20 -7.52 6.35
CA PRO A 388 2.34 -6.74 6.80
C PRO A 388 3.28 -6.31 5.68
N ILE A 389 3.24 -6.97 4.53
CA ILE A 389 3.96 -6.58 3.31
C ILE A 389 2.91 -6.25 2.25
N ARG A 390 3.03 -5.10 1.59
CA ARG A 390 2.10 -4.71 0.52
C ARG A 390 2.83 -4.30 -0.74
N VAL A 391 2.43 -4.91 -1.86
CA VAL A 391 2.81 -4.47 -3.19
C VAL A 391 1.74 -3.51 -3.70
N PHE A 392 2.15 -2.29 -4.02
CA PHE A 392 1.20 -1.23 -4.31
C PHE A 392 1.74 -0.22 -5.34
N SER A 393 0.85 0.64 -5.84
CA SER A 393 1.23 1.78 -6.65
C SER A 393 1.39 3.02 -5.76
N PRO A 394 2.43 3.84 -5.94
CA PRO A 394 2.57 5.12 -5.23
C PRO A 394 1.38 6.06 -5.40
N TYR A 395 0.57 5.89 -6.43
CA TYR A 395 -0.70 6.62 -6.56
C TYR A 395 -1.69 6.31 -5.42
N GLN A 396 -1.55 5.17 -4.75
CA GLN A 396 -2.34 4.89 -3.53
C GLN A 396 -1.87 5.75 -2.35
N MET A 397 -0.57 6.10 -2.31
CA MET A 397 -0.06 7.02 -1.29
C MET A 397 -0.66 8.43 -1.47
N LEU A 398 -0.84 8.88 -2.69
CA LEU A 398 -1.40 10.20 -2.98
C LEU A 398 -2.85 10.35 -2.47
N LYS A 399 -3.56 9.27 -2.23
CA LYS A 399 -4.87 9.33 -1.54
C LYS A 399 -4.76 9.95 -0.15
N ALA A 400 -3.66 9.68 0.55
CA ALA A 400 -3.40 10.30 1.85
C ALA A 400 -3.08 11.79 1.69
N ALA A 401 -2.27 12.18 0.70
CA ALA A 401 -1.94 13.57 0.43
C ALA A 401 -3.17 14.40 0.01
N PHE A 402 -4.12 13.81 -0.72
CA PHE A 402 -5.36 14.45 -1.12
C PHE A 402 -6.52 14.28 -0.13
N GLN A 403 -6.26 13.76 1.05
CA GLN A 403 -7.24 13.53 2.12
C GLN A 403 -8.52 12.81 1.64
N LEU A 404 -8.35 11.83 0.75
CA LEU A 404 -9.49 11.04 0.28
C LEU A 404 -9.98 10.11 1.40
N LYS A 405 -11.27 9.80 1.41
CA LYS A 405 -11.92 8.98 2.44
C LYS A 405 -11.06 7.81 2.92
N GLY A 406 -10.79 7.77 4.23
CA GLY A 406 -9.94 6.79 4.91
C GLY A 406 -8.44 7.13 4.85
N TYR A 407 -8.07 8.38 4.55
CA TYR A 407 -6.67 8.82 4.49
C TYR A 407 -5.98 8.75 5.84
N GLU A 408 -6.71 8.93 6.93
CA GLU A 408 -6.19 8.85 8.29
C GLU A 408 -5.64 7.44 8.59
N ALA A 409 -6.41 6.41 8.25
CA ALA A 409 -5.98 5.03 8.40
C ALA A 409 -4.76 4.69 7.51
N LEU A 410 -4.66 5.31 6.32
CA LEU A 410 -3.48 5.17 5.46
C LEU A 410 -2.24 5.81 6.09
N LEU A 411 -2.34 7.04 6.59
CA LEU A 411 -1.22 7.74 7.24
C LEU A 411 -0.79 7.03 8.52
N ALA A 412 -1.75 6.58 9.34
CA ALA A 412 -1.48 5.78 10.52
C ALA A 412 -0.72 4.47 10.19
N ASP A 413 -1.04 3.85 9.06
CA ASP A 413 -0.39 2.62 8.62
C ASP A 413 1.02 2.87 8.03
N TYR A 414 1.26 4.06 7.48
CA TYR A 414 2.57 4.48 6.97
C TYR A 414 3.56 4.89 8.07
N ALA A 415 3.08 5.16 9.29
CA ALA A 415 3.94 5.50 10.41
C ALA A 415 4.97 4.38 10.70
N GLU A 416 6.24 4.75 10.80
CA GLU A 416 7.40 3.87 11.03
C GLU A 416 7.57 2.76 9.98
N ALA A 417 6.88 2.84 8.85
CA ALA A 417 6.94 1.83 7.80
C ALA A 417 8.22 1.93 6.95
N ALA A 418 8.63 0.81 6.38
CA ALA A 418 9.69 0.74 5.38
C ALA A 418 9.10 0.71 3.96
N PHE A 419 9.56 1.61 3.10
CA PHE A 419 9.14 1.71 1.71
C PHE A 419 10.28 1.33 0.78
N ILE A 420 10.00 0.42 -0.16
CA ILE A 420 10.90 0.04 -1.25
C ILE A 420 10.33 0.60 -2.54
N PHE A 421 11.01 1.56 -3.15
CA PHE A 421 10.64 2.12 -4.45
C PHE A 421 11.50 1.52 -5.55
N ASP A 422 10.87 0.82 -6.47
CA ASP A 422 11.51 0.24 -7.65
C ASP A 422 11.09 1.03 -8.89
N GLU A 423 12.07 1.43 -9.70
CA GLU A 423 11.88 2.20 -10.94
C GLU A 423 11.14 3.55 -10.73
N ILE A 424 11.49 4.29 -9.68
CA ILE A 424 10.81 5.56 -9.32
C ILE A 424 10.89 6.62 -10.45
N HIS A 425 11.87 6.53 -11.32
CA HIS A 425 12.06 7.42 -12.46
C HIS A 425 11.00 7.24 -13.55
N ALA A 426 10.25 6.13 -13.54
CA ALA A 426 9.19 5.86 -14.52
C ALA A 426 7.90 6.66 -14.30
N TYR A 427 7.84 7.50 -13.25
CA TYR A 427 6.68 8.36 -13.01
C TYR A 427 6.79 9.67 -13.77
N GLU A 428 5.64 10.16 -14.25
CA GLU A 428 5.52 11.49 -14.83
C GLU A 428 6.04 12.56 -13.85
N PRO A 429 6.77 13.58 -14.31
CA PRO A 429 7.44 14.55 -13.42
C PRO A 429 6.55 15.21 -12.37
N LYS A 430 5.33 15.63 -12.73
CA LYS A 430 4.38 16.24 -11.78
C LYS A 430 3.97 15.28 -10.67
N ARG A 431 3.71 14.02 -11.01
CA ARG A 431 3.34 12.98 -10.05
C ARG A 431 4.52 12.56 -9.20
N LEU A 432 5.71 12.49 -9.79
CA LEU A 432 6.94 12.24 -9.06
C LEU A 432 7.17 13.30 -7.99
N ALA A 433 7.02 14.58 -8.32
CA ALA A 433 7.17 15.67 -7.36
C ALA A 433 6.22 15.53 -6.16
N MET A 434 4.93 15.19 -6.40
CA MET A 434 3.96 14.93 -5.32
C MET A 434 4.33 13.71 -4.47
N ILE A 435 4.82 12.64 -5.09
CA ILE A 435 5.28 11.44 -4.37
C ILE A 435 6.49 11.78 -3.50
N LEU A 436 7.45 12.53 -4.01
CA LEU A 436 8.65 12.91 -3.27
C LEU A 436 8.35 13.85 -2.10
N GLU A 437 7.40 14.77 -2.25
CA GLU A 437 6.93 15.60 -1.15
C GLU A 437 6.26 14.76 -0.04
N LEU A 438 5.44 13.79 -0.42
CA LEU A 438 4.87 12.86 0.56
C LEU A 438 5.95 11.98 1.22
N VAL A 439 6.96 11.53 0.48
CA VAL A 439 8.12 10.80 1.03
C VAL A 439 8.82 11.65 2.09
N ARG A 440 9.06 12.95 1.80
CA ARG A 440 9.63 13.90 2.75
C ARG A 440 8.79 14.01 4.01
N PHE A 441 7.48 14.22 3.85
CA PHE A 441 6.53 14.33 4.97
C PHE A 441 6.53 13.06 5.86
N LEU A 442 6.43 11.88 5.25
CA LEU A 442 6.41 10.60 5.99
C LEU A 442 7.72 10.35 6.74
N ARG A 443 8.86 10.73 6.15
CA ARG A 443 10.17 10.65 6.79
C ARG A 443 10.29 11.60 7.98
N GLU A 444 9.92 12.86 7.79
CA GLU A 444 10.11 13.92 8.78
C GLU A 444 9.17 13.78 9.98
N HIS A 445 7.92 13.39 9.73
CA HIS A 445 6.87 13.45 10.73
C HIS A 445 6.39 12.09 11.22
N LEU A 446 6.53 11.03 10.41
CA LEU A 446 6.01 9.70 10.75
C LEU A 446 7.09 8.61 10.85
N GLY A 447 8.37 8.98 10.82
CA GLY A 447 9.48 8.05 11.02
C GLY A 447 9.63 6.97 9.94
N ALA A 448 9.00 7.13 8.78
CA ALA A 448 9.10 6.18 7.68
C ALA A 448 10.50 6.16 7.08
N THR A 449 10.93 5.00 6.59
CA THR A 449 12.24 4.79 5.96
C THR A 449 12.09 4.31 4.52
N PHE A 450 13.06 4.67 3.67
CA PHE A 450 12.95 4.50 2.23
C PHE A 450 14.18 3.84 1.63
N PHE A 451 13.96 2.80 0.84
CA PHE A 451 14.96 2.18 -0.03
C PHE A 451 14.56 2.42 -1.48
N VAL A 452 15.27 3.29 -2.17
CA VAL A 452 14.99 3.62 -3.57
C VAL A 452 15.99 2.93 -4.46
N MET A 453 15.54 2.26 -5.50
CA MET A 453 16.43 1.52 -6.39
C MET A 453 16.06 1.66 -7.86
N SER A 454 17.09 1.70 -8.69
CA SER A 454 16.98 1.65 -10.15
C SER A 454 18.28 1.15 -10.77
N ALA A 455 18.24 0.82 -12.05
CA ALA A 455 19.44 0.61 -12.84
C ALA A 455 20.12 1.95 -13.20
N THR A 456 19.31 2.99 -13.36
CA THR A 456 19.75 4.33 -13.80
C THR A 456 18.97 5.41 -13.07
N PHE A 457 19.64 6.52 -12.77
CA PHE A 457 19.01 7.70 -12.19
C PHE A 457 19.60 8.96 -12.85
N PRO A 458 18.82 9.70 -13.65
CA PRO A 458 19.20 11.02 -14.09
C PRO A 458 19.61 11.92 -12.92
N THR A 459 20.60 12.77 -13.10
CA THR A 459 21.14 13.63 -12.02
C THR A 459 20.06 14.52 -11.40
N VAL A 460 19.12 15.00 -12.22
CA VAL A 460 17.96 15.79 -11.75
C VAL A 460 17.14 15.01 -10.72
N ILE A 461 16.81 13.74 -11.00
CA ILE A 461 16.05 12.89 -10.10
C ILE A 461 16.84 12.58 -8.82
N GLN A 462 18.15 12.33 -8.92
CA GLN A 462 19.01 12.13 -7.74
C GLN A 462 19.01 13.34 -6.80
N ASN A 463 19.03 14.56 -7.35
CA ASN A 463 18.98 15.78 -6.55
C ASN A 463 17.63 15.95 -5.84
N GLN A 464 16.52 15.65 -6.50
CA GLN A 464 15.19 15.67 -5.88
C GLN A 464 15.07 14.59 -4.79
N LEU A 465 15.58 13.39 -5.04
CA LEU A 465 15.62 12.30 -4.05
C LEU A 465 16.48 12.69 -2.82
N ARG A 466 17.58 13.44 -3.01
CA ARG A 466 18.39 13.91 -1.89
C ARG A 466 17.59 14.80 -0.94
N VAL A 467 16.76 15.68 -1.47
CA VAL A 467 15.87 16.53 -0.65
C VAL A 467 14.81 15.67 0.05
N ALA A 468 14.14 14.77 -0.67
CA ALA A 468 13.06 13.95 -0.12
C ALA A 468 13.56 12.96 0.93
N LEU A 469 14.68 12.29 0.70
CA LEU A 469 15.25 11.27 1.59
C LEU A 469 16.06 11.85 2.76
N GLY A 470 16.51 13.10 2.66
CA GLY A 470 17.42 13.70 3.65
C GLY A 470 18.75 12.92 3.73
N ASN A 471 19.12 12.50 4.93
CA ASN A 471 20.28 11.64 5.09
C ASN A 471 20.00 10.23 4.55
N PHE A 472 20.80 9.78 3.59
CA PHE A 472 20.70 8.43 3.02
C PHE A 472 22.07 7.87 2.64
N THR A 473 22.15 6.54 2.61
CA THR A 473 23.34 5.83 2.14
C THR A 473 23.22 5.57 0.64
N ARG A 474 24.23 6.00 -0.13
CA ARG A 474 24.33 5.68 -1.55
C ARG A 474 25.06 4.35 -1.73
N ILE A 475 24.39 3.40 -2.36
CA ILE A 475 24.94 2.09 -2.72
C ILE A 475 25.05 2.05 -4.24
N ARG A 476 26.25 1.78 -4.76
CA ARG A 476 26.47 1.58 -6.20
C ARG A 476 27.16 0.25 -6.42
N ALA A 477 26.69 -0.50 -7.39
CA ALA A 477 27.37 -1.71 -7.85
C ALA A 477 28.74 -1.35 -8.44
N SER A 478 29.71 -2.26 -8.35
CA SER A 478 31.05 -2.08 -8.91
C SER A 478 31.02 -1.98 -10.44
N SER A 479 31.99 -1.29 -11.03
CA SER A 479 32.14 -1.22 -12.49
C SER A 479 32.27 -2.63 -13.10
N ALA A 480 33.02 -3.50 -12.46
CA ALA A 480 33.16 -4.91 -12.89
C ALA A 480 31.79 -5.65 -12.93
N LEU A 481 30.87 -5.31 -12.02
CA LEU A 481 29.53 -5.90 -12.06
C LEU A 481 28.72 -5.33 -13.23
N PHE A 482 28.81 -4.05 -13.53
CA PHE A 482 28.16 -3.46 -14.70
C PHE A 482 28.71 -4.08 -15.99
N GLU A 483 30.03 -4.25 -16.12
CA GLU A 483 30.66 -4.93 -17.24
C GLU A 483 30.18 -6.39 -17.36
N HIS A 484 30.11 -7.12 -16.25
CA HIS A 484 29.61 -8.49 -16.23
C HIS A 484 28.16 -8.60 -16.72
N PHE A 485 27.34 -7.54 -16.55
CA PHE A 485 25.95 -7.49 -17.02
C PHE A 485 25.79 -6.88 -18.42
N THR A 486 26.90 -6.48 -19.08
CA THR A 486 26.89 -6.05 -20.49
C THR A 486 26.48 -7.22 -21.39
N ARG A 487 25.42 -7.05 -22.15
CA ARG A 487 24.80 -8.15 -22.90
C ARG A 487 24.14 -7.72 -24.21
N HIS A 488 24.19 -6.43 -24.55
CA HIS A 488 23.58 -5.86 -25.74
C HIS A 488 24.61 -5.12 -26.59
N GLN A 489 24.44 -5.22 -27.91
CA GLN A 489 25.18 -4.41 -28.88
C GLN A 489 24.16 -3.61 -29.71
N VAL A 490 24.28 -2.28 -29.70
CA VAL A 490 23.34 -1.42 -30.39
C VAL A 490 23.80 -1.07 -31.78
N HIS A 491 22.87 -1.15 -32.72
CA HIS A 491 23.03 -0.72 -34.13
C HIS A 491 21.92 0.25 -34.45
N VAL A 492 22.26 1.49 -34.72
CA VAL A 492 21.32 2.48 -35.24
C VAL A 492 21.26 2.34 -36.74
N LEU A 493 20.08 2.09 -37.25
CA LEU A 493 19.82 1.88 -38.69
C LEU A 493 19.05 3.06 -39.27
N GLU A 494 19.53 3.58 -40.37
CA GLU A 494 18.83 4.65 -41.10
C GLU A 494 17.52 4.13 -41.71
N GLY A 495 16.44 4.94 -41.63
CA GLY A 495 15.14 4.68 -42.20
C GLY A 495 14.10 4.18 -41.19
N ASP A 496 13.00 3.64 -41.72
CA ASP A 496 11.82 3.21 -40.98
C ASP A 496 11.81 1.69 -40.78
N ILE A 497 11.35 1.24 -39.63
CA ILE A 497 11.22 -0.19 -39.26
C ILE A 497 10.24 -0.93 -40.20
N LEU A 498 9.27 -0.24 -40.80
CA LEU A 498 8.24 -0.82 -41.69
C LEU A 498 8.73 -1.14 -43.11
N HIS A 499 9.98 -0.81 -43.43
CA HIS A 499 10.52 -1.14 -44.77
C HIS A 499 10.61 -2.65 -45.03
N ASP A 500 10.35 -3.09 -46.26
CA ASP A 500 10.41 -4.48 -46.66
C ASP A 500 11.73 -5.16 -46.33
N ARG A 501 12.86 -4.45 -46.43
CA ARG A 501 14.19 -4.95 -46.03
C ARG A 501 14.23 -5.36 -44.56
N THR A 502 13.53 -4.65 -43.72
CA THR A 502 13.43 -4.97 -42.29
C THR A 502 12.62 -6.24 -42.07
N VAL A 503 11.48 -6.37 -42.76
CA VAL A 503 10.66 -7.60 -42.75
C VAL A 503 11.50 -8.80 -43.15
N GLN A 504 12.23 -8.70 -44.29
CA GLN A 504 13.12 -9.78 -44.76
C GLN A 504 14.21 -10.13 -43.71
N ARG A 505 14.82 -9.12 -43.05
CA ARG A 505 15.83 -9.34 -42.04
C ARG A 505 15.26 -10.02 -40.81
N ILE A 506 14.07 -9.65 -40.36
CA ILE A 506 13.36 -10.29 -39.23
C ILE A 506 13.10 -11.76 -39.54
N LEU A 507 12.61 -12.05 -40.74
CA LEU A 507 12.33 -13.42 -41.23
C LEU A 507 13.61 -14.27 -41.30
N ALA A 508 14.70 -13.72 -41.82
CA ALA A 508 15.97 -14.42 -41.89
C ALA A 508 16.49 -14.83 -40.53
N VAL A 509 16.46 -13.90 -39.56
CA VAL A 509 16.86 -14.14 -38.17
C VAL A 509 15.95 -15.17 -37.51
N PHE A 510 14.64 -15.11 -37.74
CA PHE A 510 13.71 -16.11 -37.21
C PHE A 510 13.94 -17.52 -37.83
N GLN A 511 14.26 -17.62 -39.10
CA GLN A 511 14.62 -18.88 -39.76
C GLN A 511 15.91 -19.49 -39.23
N GLU A 512 16.84 -18.69 -38.69
CA GLU A 512 18.00 -19.14 -37.92
C GLU A 512 17.65 -19.74 -36.54
N GLY A 513 16.36 -19.80 -36.18
CA GLY A 513 15.90 -20.35 -34.89
C GLY A 513 15.94 -19.35 -33.75
N ARG A 514 16.03 -18.06 -34.02
CA ARG A 514 16.07 -17.01 -32.99
C ARG A 514 14.70 -16.40 -32.71
N SER A 515 14.45 -16.05 -31.47
CA SER A 515 13.26 -15.34 -31.07
C SER A 515 13.46 -13.83 -31.22
N VAL A 516 12.52 -13.17 -31.90
CA VAL A 516 12.62 -11.75 -32.27
C VAL A 516 11.56 -10.93 -31.55
N LEU A 517 11.96 -9.80 -30.98
CA LEU A 517 11.06 -8.75 -30.50
C LEU A 517 11.06 -7.60 -31.53
N VAL A 518 9.88 -7.21 -31.97
CA VAL A 518 9.68 -6.00 -32.77
C VAL A 518 8.82 -5.03 -31.98
N THR A 519 9.34 -3.82 -31.72
CA THR A 519 8.61 -2.84 -30.90
C THR A 519 8.28 -1.61 -31.75
N CYS A 520 6.98 -1.34 -31.92
CA CYS A 520 6.48 -0.13 -32.57
C CYS A 520 5.88 0.83 -31.54
N ASN A 521 6.01 2.13 -31.75
CA ASN A 521 5.50 3.11 -30.80
C ASN A 521 3.97 3.23 -30.83
N THR A 522 3.33 2.98 -31.98
CA THR A 522 1.87 3.06 -32.11
C THR A 522 1.25 1.70 -32.42
N VAL A 523 -0.04 1.56 -32.08
CA VAL A 523 -0.80 0.34 -32.40
C VAL A 523 -0.93 0.15 -33.88
N ALA A 524 -1.13 1.23 -34.66
CA ALA A 524 -1.26 1.16 -36.13
C ALA A 524 0.01 0.57 -36.75
N ARG A 525 1.20 1.07 -36.39
CA ARG A 525 2.47 0.55 -36.89
C ARG A 525 2.73 -0.90 -36.48
N ALA A 526 2.35 -1.27 -35.26
CA ALA A 526 2.47 -2.65 -34.81
C ALA A 526 1.54 -3.60 -35.59
N GLN A 527 0.35 -3.14 -35.95
CA GLN A 527 -0.59 -3.90 -36.82
C GLN A 527 -0.09 -4.01 -38.25
N GLU A 528 0.47 -2.96 -38.80
CA GLU A 528 1.06 -2.94 -40.16
C GLU A 528 2.25 -3.90 -40.24
N MET A 529 3.21 -3.81 -39.30
CA MET A 529 4.34 -4.74 -39.21
C MET A 529 3.87 -6.19 -39.06
N TYR A 530 2.86 -6.43 -38.21
CA TYR A 530 2.28 -7.76 -38.06
C TYR A 530 1.67 -8.27 -39.37
N GLY A 531 0.97 -7.41 -40.14
CA GLY A 531 0.39 -7.74 -41.44
C GLY A 531 1.46 -8.19 -42.45
N SER A 532 2.51 -7.38 -42.61
CA SER A 532 3.61 -7.66 -43.53
C SER A 532 4.34 -8.97 -43.16
N LEU A 533 4.57 -9.23 -41.89
CA LEU A 533 5.17 -10.50 -41.42
C LEU A 533 4.21 -11.69 -41.62
N ALA A 534 2.90 -11.50 -41.41
CA ALA A 534 1.90 -12.55 -41.59
C ALA A 534 1.67 -12.95 -43.03
N GLU A 535 1.89 -12.04 -43.99
CA GLU A 535 1.85 -12.32 -45.42
C GLU A 535 3.06 -13.14 -45.87
N ALA A 536 4.22 -12.89 -45.27
CA ALA A 536 5.47 -13.53 -45.63
C ALA A 536 5.75 -14.86 -44.92
N LEU A 537 5.07 -15.15 -43.79
CA LEU A 537 5.25 -16.37 -43.00
C LEU A 537 4.26 -17.46 -43.43
N PRO A 538 4.75 -18.67 -43.79
CA PRO A 538 3.87 -19.82 -44.10
C PRO A 538 3.06 -20.26 -42.87
N ASP A 539 3.69 -20.31 -41.71
CA ASP A 539 3.06 -20.64 -40.42
C ASP A 539 3.00 -19.42 -39.51
N LYS A 540 1.79 -18.99 -39.19
CA LYS A 540 1.53 -17.82 -38.34
C LYS A 540 1.51 -18.17 -36.85
N SER A 541 1.64 -19.43 -36.45
CA SER A 541 1.56 -19.88 -35.07
C SER A 541 2.66 -19.28 -34.19
N ALA A 542 3.82 -18.98 -34.81
CA ALA A 542 4.96 -18.35 -34.13
C ALA A 542 4.94 -16.81 -34.18
N LEU A 543 3.93 -16.18 -34.77
CA LEU A 543 3.81 -14.71 -34.86
C LEU A 543 2.75 -14.22 -33.89
N ILE A 544 3.14 -13.41 -32.92
CA ILE A 544 2.25 -12.91 -31.86
C ILE A 544 2.25 -11.38 -31.84
N LEU A 545 1.04 -10.78 -31.99
CA LEU A 545 0.83 -9.34 -31.81
C LEU A 545 0.29 -9.07 -30.41
N VAL A 546 0.89 -8.10 -29.69
CA VAL A 546 0.41 -7.66 -28.36
C VAL A 546 0.48 -6.14 -28.20
N HIS A 547 -0.65 -5.52 -27.84
CA HIS A 547 -0.75 -4.06 -27.60
C HIS A 547 -1.85 -3.72 -26.60
N GLY A 548 -1.92 -2.46 -26.16
CA GLY A 548 -2.83 -1.98 -25.11
C GLY A 548 -4.33 -2.02 -25.47
N ARG A 549 -4.70 -2.07 -26.77
CA ARG A 549 -6.10 -2.07 -27.22
C ARG A 549 -6.77 -3.44 -27.22
N PHE A 550 -6.03 -4.52 -26.93
CA PHE A 550 -6.66 -5.83 -26.72
C PHE A 550 -7.52 -5.79 -25.45
N ASN A 551 -8.69 -6.45 -25.50
CA ASN A 551 -9.44 -6.72 -24.28
C ASN A 551 -8.61 -7.59 -23.30
N ALA A 552 -9.01 -7.59 -22.05
CA ALA A 552 -8.23 -8.25 -21.01
C ALA A 552 -8.01 -9.75 -21.24
N ARG A 553 -9.02 -10.47 -21.78
CA ARG A 553 -8.96 -11.91 -22.03
C ARG A 553 -7.96 -12.25 -23.13
N ASP A 554 -8.06 -11.55 -24.27
CA ASP A 554 -7.19 -11.80 -25.41
C ASP A 554 -5.75 -11.40 -25.12
N ARG A 555 -5.56 -10.28 -24.41
CA ARG A 555 -4.24 -9.86 -23.98
C ARG A 555 -3.55 -10.91 -23.11
N LEU A 556 -4.24 -11.45 -22.11
CA LEU A 556 -3.70 -12.50 -21.24
C LEU A 556 -3.35 -13.78 -22.00
N ARG A 557 -4.22 -14.19 -22.92
CA ARG A 557 -3.94 -15.37 -23.75
C ARG A 557 -2.66 -15.19 -24.57
N LYS A 558 -2.45 -14.01 -25.15
CA LYS A 558 -1.23 -13.67 -25.90
C LYS A 558 0.00 -13.59 -24.99
N GLU A 559 -0.12 -12.96 -23.84
CA GLU A 559 0.96 -12.91 -22.84
C GLU A 559 1.35 -14.33 -22.37
N ALA A 560 0.36 -15.20 -22.12
CA ALA A 560 0.61 -16.59 -21.77
C ALA A 560 1.31 -17.37 -22.91
N GLN A 561 0.90 -17.16 -24.16
CA GLN A 561 1.57 -17.75 -25.33
C GLN A 561 3.04 -17.32 -25.43
N ILE A 562 3.32 -16.03 -25.22
CA ILE A 562 4.70 -15.51 -25.22
C ILE A 562 5.51 -16.14 -24.08
N LEU A 563 4.96 -16.17 -22.86
CA LEU A 563 5.63 -16.73 -21.68
C LEU A 563 5.88 -18.23 -21.82
N THR A 564 4.98 -18.97 -22.45
CA THR A 564 5.17 -20.41 -22.70
C THR A 564 6.37 -20.67 -23.60
N ARG A 565 6.63 -19.83 -24.61
CA ARG A 565 7.74 -19.97 -25.55
C ARG A 565 9.04 -19.34 -25.06
N THR A 566 9.00 -18.19 -24.38
CA THR A 566 10.18 -17.35 -24.08
C THR A 566 10.33 -16.96 -22.62
N GLY A 567 9.50 -17.51 -21.72
CA GLY A 567 9.55 -17.17 -20.28
C GLY A 567 10.88 -17.57 -19.63
N LEU A 568 11.31 -16.79 -18.65
CA LEU A 568 12.61 -16.96 -17.95
C LEU A 568 12.80 -18.34 -17.29
N GLY A 569 11.73 -19.04 -16.94
CA GLY A 569 11.77 -20.38 -16.33
C GLY A 569 11.91 -21.53 -17.32
N ARG A 570 11.90 -21.28 -18.64
CA ARG A 570 11.93 -22.34 -19.65
C ARG A 570 13.34 -22.78 -20.00
N THR A 571 13.56 -24.09 -19.98
CA THR A 571 14.80 -24.73 -20.44
C THR A 571 14.79 -24.95 -21.95
N HIS A 572 13.63 -25.32 -22.50
CA HIS A 572 13.41 -25.44 -23.95
C HIS A 572 12.57 -24.27 -24.44
N ARG A 573 12.98 -23.65 -25.55
CA ARG A 573 12.33 -22.48 -26.17
C ARG A 573 11.99 -22.79 -27.62
N GLU A 574 10.82 -22.34 -28.03
CA GLU A 574 10.43 -22.33 -29.43
C GLU A 574 10.63 -20.92 -29.98
N PRO A 575 11.26 -20.78 -31.16
CA PRO A 575 11.39 -19.47 -31.81
C PRO A 575 10.03 -18.78 -31.98
N VAL A 576 10.00 -17.47 -31.76
CA VAL A 576 8.79 -16.68 -31.88
C VAL A 576 9.12 -15.27 -32.36
N ILE A 577 8.25 -14.68 -33.18
CA ILE A 577 8.26 -13.25 -33.49
C ILE A 577 7.16 -12.58 -32.65
N VAL A 578 7.55 -11.67 -31.78
CA VAL A 578 6.63 -10.87 -30.98
C VAL A 578 6.62 -9.45 -31.51
N VAL A 579 5.50 -9.02 -32.09
CA VAL A 579 5.27 -7.63 -32.48
C VAL A 579 4.49 -6.95 -31.37
N ALA A 580 5.00 -5.85 -30.82
CA ALA A 580 4.43 -5.24 -29.64
C ALA A 580 4.53 -3.71 -29.64
N THR A 581 3.74 -3.09 -28.78
CA THR A 581 3.92 -1.68 -28.38
C THR A 581 4.59 -1.63 -27.00
N GLN A 582 4.51 -0.50 -26.29
CA GLN A 582 5.09 -0.28 -24.95
C GLN A 582 4.69 -1.33 -23.89
N VAL A 583 3.70 -2.16 -24.18
CA VAL A 583 3.24 -3.21 -23.24
C VAL A 583 4.34 -4.21 -22.84
N VAL A 584 5.37 -4.38 -23.67
CA VAL A 584 6.50 -5.28 -23.37
C VAL A 584 7.55 -4.62 -22.47
N GLU A 585 7.60 -3.29 -22.39
CA GLU A 585 8.58 -2.56 -21.58
C GLU A 585 8.44 -2.92 -20.11
N VAL A 586 7.23 -3.25 -19.65
CA VAL A 586 6.90 -3.26 -18.25
C VAL A 586 6.42 -4.60 -17.68
N SER A 587 5.75 -5.43 -18.46
CA SER A 587 4.86 -6.45 -17.88
C SER A 587 5.32 -7.88 -18.02
N LEU A 588 6.21 -8.20 -18.94
CA LEU A 588 6.49 -9.56 -19.31
C LEU A 588 7.88 -10.02 -18.85
N ASN A 589 7.91 -11.14 -18.13
CA ASN A 589 9.15 -11.84 -17.78
C ASN A 589 9.62 -12.72 -18.95
N ILE A 590 9.91 -12.06 -20.06
CA ILE A 590 10.35 -12.68 -21.33
C ILE A 590 11.85 -12.49 -21.53
N ASP A 591 12.40 -13.37 -22.35
CA ASP A 591 13.79 -13.38 -22.74
C ASP A 591 13.87 -13.74 -24.23
N LEU A 592 14.02 -12.72 -25.08
CA LEU A 592 14.15 -12.87 -26.53
C LEU A 592 15.60 -12.66 -26.96
N ASP A 593 15.94 -12.96 -28.21
CA ASP A 593 17.33 -13.00 -28.65
C ASP A 593 17.75 -11.72 -29.38
N ILE A 594 16.83 -11.04 -30.04
CA ILE A 594 17.07 -9.86 -30.90
C ILE A 594 15.94 -8.86 -30.76
N LEU A 595 16.27 -7.57 -30.86
CA LEU A 595 15.29 -6.47 -30.87
C LEU A 595 15.38 -5.67 -32.18
N PHE A 596 14.23 -5.37 -32.78
CA PHE A 596 14.01 -4.31 -33.76
C PHE A 596 13.04 -3.30 -33.16
N THR A 597 13.37 -2.00 -33.15
CA THR A 597 12.55 -1.02 -32.45
C THR A 597 12.46 0.33 -33.16
N ASP A 598 11.25 0.91 -33.16
CA ASP A 598 11.08 2.34 -33.44
C ASP A 598 11.95 3.16 -32.49
N PRO A 599 12.39 4.39 -32.89
CA PRO A 599 13.11 5.29 -32.01
C PRO A 599 12.20 5.76 -30.86
N ALA A 600 12.77 5.85 -29.66
CA ALA A 600 12.07 6.27 -28.47
C ALA A 600 13.05 6.95 -27.49
N PRO A 601 12.58 7.63 -26.43
CA PRO A 601 13.45 8.11 -25.36
C PRO A 601 14.30 7.01 -24.77
N LEU A 602 15.50 7.34 -24.29
CA LEU A 602 16.50 6.37 -23.84
C LEU A 602 16.00 5.46 -22.74
N GLU A 603 15.20 5.98 -21.78
CA GLU A 603 14.61 5.17 -20.72
C GLU A 603 13.68 4.07 -21.27
N ALA A 604 12.86 4.39 -22.26
CA ALA A 604 11.97 3.42 -22.92
C ALA A 604 12.79 2.35 -23.66
N LEU A 605 13.82 2.78 -24.41
CA LEU A 605 14.72 1.85 -25.10
C LEU A 605 15.43 0.90 -24.14
N VAL A 606 15.97 1.40 -23.03
CA VAL A 606 16.63 0.58 -21.99
C VAL A 606 15.69 -0.48 -21.43
N GLN A 607 14.42 -0.15 -21.22
CA GLN A 607 13.42 -1.11 -20.78
C GLN A 607 13.13 -2.18 -21.85
N ARG A 608 13.12 -1.82 -23.16
CA ARG A 608 13.02 -2.76 -24.28
C ARG A 608 14.26 -3.66 -24.35
N PHE A 609 15.46 -3.11 -24.22
CA PHE A 609 16.72 -3.86 -24.14
C PHE A 609 16.70 -4.88 -23.02
N GLY A 610 16.11 -4.53 -21.88
CA GLY A 610 15.92 -5.41 -20.73
C GLY A 610 15.09 -6.67 -20.99
N ARG A 611 14.46 -6.80 -22.16
CA ARG A 611 13.71 -7.99 -22.61
C ARG A 611 14.55 -8.94 -23.47
N ILE A 612 15.76 -8.54 -23.81
CA ILE A 612 16.65 -9.22 -24.74
C ILE A 612 17.83 -9.81 -23.96
N ASN A 613 18.15 -11.07 -24.27
CA ASN A 613 19.31 -11.79 -23.71
C ASN A 613 19.40 -11.69 -22.18
N ARG A 614 18.27 -11.75 -21.51
CA ARG A 614 18.17 -11.55 -20.07
C ARG A 614 18.89 -12.66 -19.28
N LYS A 615 18.91 -13.86 -19.83
CA LYS A 615 19.63 -15.02 -19.30
C LYS A 615 21.08 -15.12 -19.81
N ARG A 616 21.53 -14.14 -20.60
CA ARG A 616 22.90 -14.11 -21.16
C ARG A 616 23.27 -15.38 -21.92
N ARG A 617 22.36 -15.86 -22.78
CA ARG A 617 22.58 -17.01 -23.63
C ARG A 617 23.50 -16.69 -24.82
N LEU A 618 23.44 -15.44 -25.27
CA LEU A 618 24.35 -14.85 -26.24
C LEU A 618 25.39 -14.04 -25.48
N THR A 619 26.60 -13.99 -25.99
CA THR A 619 27.64 -13.09 -25.46
C THR A 619 27.15 -11.65 -25.56
N LEU A 620 26.72 -11.24 -26.74
CA LEU A 620 26.08 -9.97 -27.04
C LEU A 620 24.86 -10.21 -27.92
N ALA A 621 23.74 -9.62 -27.58
CA ALA A 621 22.53 -9.67 -28.39
C ALA A 621 22.39 -8.38 -29.20
N PRO A 622 22.10 -8.48 -30.52
CA PRO A 622 21.95 -7.30 -31.36
C PRO A 622 20.61 -6.59 -31.06
N ILE A 623 20.72 -5.27 -30.96
CA ILE A 623 19.61 -4.33 -30.81
C ILE A 623 19.63 -3.39 -32.01
N TYR A 624 18.57 -3.38 -32.80
CA TYR A 624 18.43 -2.51 -33.97
C TYR A 624 17.43 -1.40 -33.66
N VAL A 625 17.93 -0.16 -33.58
CA VAL A 625 17.12 1.06 -33.39
C VAL A 625 17.03 1.80 -34.72
N PHE A 626 15.82 2.06 -35.18
CA PHE A 626 15.60 2.79 -36.46
C PHE A 626 15.60 4.30 -36.18
N THR A 627 15.98 5.08 -37.20
CA THR A 627 16.04 6.56 -37.09
C THR A 627 14.72 7.25 -37.36
N GLN A 628 13.78 6.54 -38.05
CA GLN A 628 12.50 7.11 -38.48
C GLN A 628 11.31 6.28 -37.96
N PRO A 629 10.19 6.94 -37.65
CA PRO A 629 9.98 8.40 -37.53
C PRO A 629 10.56 8.96 -36.21
N ASP A 630 11.19 10.15 -36.27
CA ASP A 630 11.86 10.80 -35.12
C ASP A 630 11.00 11.90 -34.45
N ASP A 631 9.76 12.04 -34.90
CA ASP A 631 8.78 13.04 -34.41
C ASP A 631 8.07 12.65 -33.11
N GLY A 632 8.44 11.51 -32.52
CA GLY A 632 7.81 10.96 -31.30
C GLY A 632 6.41 10.40 -31.50
N GLN A 633 5.83 10.50 -32.70
CA GLN A 633 4.53 9.92 -33.12
C GLN A 633 3.35 10.26 -32.17
N GLY A 634 3.37 11.43 -31.53
CA GLY A 634 2.37 11.84 -30.55
C GLY A 634 2.40 11.06 -29.21
N ILE A 635 3.39 10.17 -29.06
CA ILE A 635 3.59 9.35 -27.84
C ILE A 635 4.72 9.93 -26.97
N TYR A 636 5.80 10.35 -27.61
CA TYR A 636 7.01 10.89 -26.94
C TYR A 636 7.32 12.32 -27.38
N ASP A 637 8.07 13.04 -26.52
CA ASP A 637 8.63 14.34 -26.93
C ASP A 637 9.67 14.12 -28.04
N PRO A 638 9.52 14.76 -29.20
CA PRO A 638 10.46 14.64 -30.32
C PRO A 638 11.91 15.01 -29.96
N ARG A 639 12.08 15.94 -29.01
CA ARG A 639 13.44 16.37 -28.58
C ARG A 639 14.16 15.23 -27.86
N LEU A 640 13.47 14.51 -26.97
CA LEU A 640 14.02 13.35 -26.28
C LEU A 640 14.34 12.20 -27.25
N VAL A 641 13.50 11.98 -28.26
CA VAL A 641 13.75 10.96 -29.30
C VAL A 641 15.00 11.30 -30.09
N ARG A 642 15.11 12.53 -30.63
CA ARG A 642 16.28 12.96 -31.38
C ARG A 642 17.54 13.02 -30.53
N GLY A 643 17.45 13.51 -29.29
CA GLY A 643 18.56 13.48 -28.33
C GLY A 643 19.08 12.07 -28.11
N THR A 644 18.16 11.11 -27.92
CA THR A 644 18.52 9.69 -27.76
C THR A 644 19.23 9.14 -29.01
N LEU A 645 18.70 9.40 -30.22
CA LEU A 645 19.35 8.97 -31.45
C LEU A 645 20.76 9.53 -31.61
N ASN A 646 20.94 10.82 -31.32
CA ASN A 646 22.26 11.46 -31.37
C ASN A 646 23.26 10.76 -30.44
N VAL A 647 22.88 10.53 -29.18
CA VAL A 647 23.74 9.84 -28.21
C VAL A 647 24.03 8.41 -28.63
N LEU A 648 23.03 7.65 -29.11
CA LEU A 648 23.25 6.28 -29.57
C LEU A 648 24.17 6.20 -30.80
N ILE A 649 24.09 7.17 -31.72
CA ILE A 649 24.95 7.23 -32.90
C ILE A 649 26.40 7.58 -32.48
N SER A 650 26.58 8.57 -31.59
CA SER A 650 27.92 9.01 -31.18
C SER A 650 28.61 8.02 -30.24
N GLU A 651 27.88 7.45 -29.27
CA GLU A 651 28.47 6.70 -28.15
C GLU A 651 28.29 5.18 -28.23
N ALA A 652 27.23 4.69 -28.90
CA ALA A 652 26.84 3.28 -28.83
C ALA A 652 26.84 2.53 -30.16
N GLN A 653 27.02 3.21 -31.29
CA GLN A 653 26.91 2.58 -32.62
C GLN A 653 27.88 1.40 -32.80
N GLY A 654 27.35 0.19 -32.94
CA GLY A 654 28.13 -1.03 -33.08
C GLY A 654 28.90 -1.46 -31.83
N GLN A 655 28.69 -0.78 -30.68
CA GLN A 655 29.39 -1.05 -29.43
C GLN A 655 28.52 -1.81 -28.40
N PRO A 656 29.11 -2.57 -27.51
CA PRO A 656 28.43 -3.11 -26.37
C PRO A 656 27.90 -2.00 -25.45
N ILE A 657 26.63 -2.08 -25.01
CA ILE A 657 26.09 -1.13 -24.06
C ILE A 657 26.46 -1.52 -22.63
N HIS A 658 27.17 -0.65 -21.98
CA HIS A 658 27.45 -0.71 -20.56
C HIS A 658 26.40 0.08 -19.77
N GLU A 659 25.54 -0.61 -19.00
CA GLU A 659 24.43 0.06 -18.27
C GLU A 659 24.94 1.18 -17.32
N GLY A 660 26.20 1.18 -16.93
CA GLY A 660 26.82 2.22 -16.11
C GLY A 660 26.94 3.59 -16.78
N PHE A 661 26.97 3.66 -18.12
CA PHE A 661 27.05 4.92 -18.89
C PHE A 661 25.67 5.52 -19.19
N ILE A 662 24.59 4.75 -19.03
CA ILE A 662 23.24 5.21 -19.38
C ILE A 662 22.86 6.48 -18.60
N GLN A 663 23.35 6.64 -17.36
CA GLN A 663 23.13 7.84 -16.59
C GLN A 663 23.73 9.07 -17.26
N GLU A 664 24.99 8.99 -17.71
CA GLU A 664 25.68 10.09 -18.40
C GLU A 664 24.97 10.44 -19.72
N TRP A 665 24.48 9.44 -20.43
CA TRP A 665 23.70 9.63 -21.64
C TRP A 665 22.34 10.31 -21.38
N LEU A 666 21.66 9.93 -20.27
CA LEU A 666 20.41 10.58 -19.86
C LEU A 666 20.63 12.05 -19.45
N ASP A 667 21.76 12.36 -18.85
CA ASP A 667 22.11 13.73 -18.47
C ASP A 667 22.50 14.61 -19.68
N GLN A 668 22.87 14.01 -20.84
CA GLN A 668 23.15 14.71 -22.11
C GLN A 668 21.87 15.01 -22.93
N ILE A 669 20.81 14.21 -22.77
CA ILE A 669 19.54 14.33 -23.49
C ILE A 669 18.64 15.36 -22.82
#